data_3efd26461252e660ad94c2d5ed98b33e
#
_entry.id   3efd26461252e660ad94c2d5ed98b33e
#
_cell.length_a   1.000
_cell.length_b   1.000
_cell.length_c   1.000
_cell.angle_alpha   90.00
_cell.angle_beta   90.00
_cell.angle_gamma   90.00
#
_symmetry.space_group_name_H-M   'P 1'
#
loop_
_entity.id
_entity.type
_entity.pdbx_description
1 polymer ?
#
loop_
_entity_poly.entity_id
_entity_poly.type
_entity_poly.pdbx_seq_one_letter_code
_entity_poly.pdbx_strand_id
1 'polypeptide(L)'
;MFFNKKTVNTSNVSKQVDAESAGLAKEALWLFFAAIGLYLVLILASYYHDDPSWTHSASENAVIHNAGGAVGAWISDMMLYMFGFSAWWFAVFAFYAIWLVYLRLDVVAQGRKPLLFLNFFGFGMLLLSSSCLEYGHLIHLPATLPQDAGGVIGNIFDTMIRDSLGFIGSTLVLLFAMAAGFSLFTGWSWILIVEKIGSALIGTYQFILYKYRDKKDREAGKIAEQQRTEFVEQERKRIEDRVPIQIETPVFEIPKSERVQRESQVSLFATLPDSPLPPLHLLDEPKGEIEVQSAETIEFTSRLIERKLMDFGIEVKVLAAMPGPVITRYELEPAAGVKGSQVLNLSKDLARALSVVSIRVVETIPGKSCMGLEIPNPKRQIVYLSEIMGSQAYADVSSPLAIAMGKDIAGKAVVADLAKMPHVLVAGTTGSGKSVAINAMILSLVYKAEASKVRMILIDPKMLELSVYEGIPHLLAPVITDMRQAANALNWGVAEMERRYKLMSVLGVRNLAGYNVKVRDAIKDGNPITHPFTLTPDSPEPLDELPLIVIVIDELADLMMVVGKKVEEPIARLAQKARACGIHLVVATQRPSVDVITGLIKANIPTRVAFQVSSKIDSRTILDQMGAEALLGQGDMLYQPPGTTYPQRIHGAFVSDAEVHRVVQHLKTQGEPNYIEGILTGGTEEGSELGDMESTGGESDPLYDEAVAIVMKTRRASISSVQRQLRIGYNRAARLIEEMERAGLVSSMQSNGNREVLAPNTNQD
;
A
#
# COMPACT_ATOMS: atom_id res chain seq x y z
N MET A 1 -25.42 26.17 50.94
CA MET A 1 -24.05 26.47 51.43
C MET A 1 -23.18 25.26 51.19
N PHE A 2 -22.39 25.26 50.13
CA PHE A 2 -21.07 24.62 50.03
C PHE A 2 -20.51 24.97 48.65
N PHE A 3 -19.59 25.91 48.64
CA PHE A 3 -18.81 26.35 47.48
C PHE A 3 -17.80 25.25 47.12
N ASN A 4 -17.85 24.76 45.87
CA ASN A 4 -16.82 23.91 45.30
C ASN A 4 -15.89 24.76 44.44
N LYS A 5 -14.71 25.06 44.99
CA LYS A 5 -13.62 25.74 44.31
C LYS A 5 -13.04 24.84 43.24
N LYS A 6 -13.34 25.10 41.95
CA LYS A 6 -12.57 24.58 40.84
C LYS A 6 -11.18 25.23 40.84
N THR A 7 -10.18 24.47 41.19
CA THR A 7 -8.77 24.81 40.94
C THR A 7 -8.51 24.83 39.44
N VAL A 8 -8.37 26.04 38.89
CA VAL A 8 -7.94 26.23 37.50
C VAL A 8 -6.48 25.79 37.40
N ASN A 9 -6.23 24.84 36.53
CA ASN A 9 -4.92 24.23 36.29
C ASN A 9 -4.02 25.24 35.53
N THR A 10 -3.22 25.99 36.25
CA THR A 10 -2.33 27.07 35.74
C THR A 10 -1.25 26.56 34.77
N SER A 11 -0.99 25.25 34.72
CA SER A 11 0.00 24.66 33.81
C SER A 11 -0.47 24.56 32.35
N ASN A 12 -1.79 24.55 32.12
CA ASN A 12 -2.33 24.50 30.75
C ASN A 12 -2.46 25.92 30.14
N VAL A 13 -2.65 26.92 30.96
CA VAL A 13 -2.74 28.31 30.50
C VAL A 13 -1.37 28.83 30.07
N SER A 14 -0.29 28.51 30.82
CA SER A 14 1.07 28.92 30.43
C SER A 14 1.51 28.24 29.11
N LYS A 15 1.22 26.96 28.89
CA LYS A 15 1.52 26.28 27.62
C LYS A 15 0.74 26.82 26.43
N GLN A 16 -0.45 27.31 26.65
CA GLN A 16 -1.27 27.88 25.59
C GLN A 16 -0.81 29.33 25.24
N VAL A 17 -0.43 30.11 26.22
CA VAL A 17 0.16 31.43 26.02
C VAL A 17 1.54 31.36 25.37
N ASP A 18 2.35 30.36 25.72
CA ASP A 18 3.64 30.10 25.07
C ASP A 18 3.49 29.67 23.61
N ALA A 19 2.44 28.92 23.28
CA ALA A 19 2.15 28.47 21.90
C ALA A 19 1.60 29.64 21.03
N GLU A 20 0.77 30.52 21.56
CA GLU A 20 0.28 31.71 20.86
C GLU A 20 1.39 32.74 20.64
N SER A 21 2.23 33.00 21.64
CA SER A 21 3.37 33.89 21.51
C SER A 21 4.41 33.39 20.51
N ALA A 22 4.64 32.06 20.44
CA ALA A 22 5.49 31.43 19.42
C ALA A 22 4.87 31.57 18.01
N GLY A 23 3.54 31.55 17.88
CA GLY A 23 2.84 31.77 16.62
C GLY A 23 3.03 33.19 16.10
N LEU A 24 2.80 34.18 16.95
CA LEU A 24 2.99 35.63 16.63
C LEU A 24 4.44 35.94 16.28
N ALA A 25 5.40 35.37 17.00
CA ALA A 25 6.82 35.51 16.67
C ALA A 25 7.18 34.93 15.29
N LYS A 26 6.56 33.83 14.90
CA LYS A 26 6.70 33.25 13.55
C LYS A 26 6.14 34.19 12.49
N GLU A 27 4.96 34.73 12.70
CA GLU A 27 4.33 35.66 11.75
C GLU A 27 5.16 36.96 11.62
N ALA A 28 5.65 37.52 12.71
CA ALA A 28 6.52 38.67 12.67
C ALA A 28 7.83 38.41 11.91
N LEU A 29 8.42 37.23 12.09
CA LEU A 29 9.69 36.86 11.46
C LEU A 29 9.53 36.63 9.94
N TRP A 30 8.48 35.97 9.47
CA TRP A 30 8.28 35.81 8.03
C TRP A 30 7.90 37.12 7.35
N LEU A 31 7.11 37.98 8.00
CA LEU A 31 6.84 39.34 7.50
C LEU A 31 8.12 40.18 7.38
N PHE A 32 9.02 40.06 8.36
CA PHE A 32 10.33 40.71 8.34
C PHE A 32 11.18 40.25 7.14
N PHE A 33 11.30 38.95 6.90
CA PHE A 33 12.04 38.44 5.75
C PHE A 33 11.34 38.72 4.41
N ALA A 34 10.01 38.77 4.38
CA ALA A 34 9.26 39.16 3.20
C ALA A 34 9.53 40.64 2.85
N ALA A 35 9.52 41.52 3.85
CA ALA A 35 9.84 42.92 3.67
C ALA A 35 11.28 43.12 3.19
N ILE A 36 12.25 42.43 3.79
CA ILE A 36 13.65 42.45 3.33
C ILE A 36 13.77 41.95 1.91
N GLY A 37 13.19 40.77 1.59
CA GLY A 37 13.25 40.20 0.26
C GLY A 37 12.65 41.12 -0.80
N LEU A 38 11.48 41.70 -0.53
CA LEU A 38 10.83 42.64 -1.42
C LEU A 38 11.67 43.92 -1.59
N TYR A 39 12.23 44.45 -0.48
CA TYR A 39 13.10 45.61 -0.51
C TYR A 39 14.37 45.34 -1.31
N LEU A 40 15.04 44.18 -1.13
CA LEU A 40 16.21 43.79 -1.92
C LEU A 40 15.88 43.70 -3.42
N VAL A 41 14.74 43.07 -3.76
CA VAL A 41 14.30 43.03 -5.17
C VAL A 41 14.09 44.43 -5.72
N LEU A 42 13.45 45.33 -4.96
CA LEU A 42 13.14 46.69 -5.38
C LEU A 42 14.43 47.47 -5.61
N ILE A 43 15.40 47.43 -4.67
CA ILE A 43 16.63 48.24 -4.78
C ILE A 43 17.57 47.69 -5.87
N LEU A 44 17.65 46.36 -6.05
CA LEU A 44 18.48 45.76 -7.09
C LEU A 44 17.88 45.93 -8.50
N ALA A 45 16.54 45.88 -8.63
CA ALA A 45 15.85 46.07 -9.91
C ALA A 45 15.83 47.55 -10.35
N SER A 46 15.86 48.48 -9.41
CA SER A 46 15.90 49.92 -9.70
C SER A 46 17.30 50.54 -9.54
N TYR A 47 18.33 49.68 -9.60
CA TYR A 47 19.72 50.18 -9.58
C TYR A 47 19.98 51.10 -10.77
N TYR A 48 20.58 52.25 -10.49
CA TYR A 48 21.00 53.21 -11.49
C TYR A 48 22.44 53.62 -11.21
N HIS A 49 23.29 53.56 -12.22
CA HIS A 49 24.76 53.69 -12.07
C HIS A 49 25.20 55.07 -11.58
N ASP A 50 24.50 56.11 -11.95
CA ASP A 50 24.87 57.52 -11.65
C ASP A 50 24.30 57.99 -10.31
N ASP A 51 23.56 57.15 -9.58
CA ASP A 51 23.06 57.52 -8.24
C ASP A 51 24.24 57.64 -7.24
N PRO A 52 24.15 58.61 -6.28
CA PRO A 52 25.14 58.73 -5.19
C PRO A 52 25.13 57.43 -4.34
N SER A 53 26.27 56.79 -4.30
CA SER A 53 26.35 55.42 -3.79
C SER A 53 27.71 55.12 -3.16
N TRP A 54 28.04 53.84 -2.94
CA TRP A 54 29.31 53.36 -2.42
C TRP A 54 30.49 53.70 -3.36
N THR A 55 30.31 53.56 -4.66
CA THR A 55 31.35 53.74 -5.67
C THR A 55 31.35 55.15 -6.30
N HIS A 56 30.24 55.90 -6.20
CA HIS A 56 30.06 57.17 -6.82
C HIS A 56 29.70 58.28 -5.83
N SER A 57 30.49 59.34 -5.79
CA SER A 57 30.19 60.56 -5.04
C SER A 57 29.54 61.59 -5.96
N ALA A 58 28.27 61.94 -5.70
CA ALA A 58 27.56 62.95 -6.47
C ALA A 58 27.63 64.35 -5.84
N SER A 59 27.41 65.39 -6.67
CA SER A 59 27.23 66.76 -6.23
C SER A 59 25.95 66.91 -5.41
N GLU A 60 25.90 67.93 -4.51
CA GLU A 60 24.85 68.15 -3.50
C GLU A 60 23.38 68.19 -3.97
N ASN A 61 23.10 68.13 -5.29
CA ASN A 61 21.76 68.17 -5.90
C ASN A 61 21.43 66.99 -6.83
N ALA A 62 22.05 65.81 -6.66
CA ALA A 62 21.75 64.67 -7.53
C ALA A 62 20.36 64.07 -7.24
N VAL A 63 19.56 63.87 -8.29
CA VAL A 63 18.27 63.18 -8.21
C VAL A 63 18.54 61.68 -8.09
N ILE A 64 18.04 61.07 -7.02
CA ILE A 64 18.19 59.64 -6.79
C ILE A 64 17.11 58.91 -7.55
N HIS A 65 17.49 57.94 -8.44
CA HIS A 65 16.59 57.16 -9.27
C HIS A 65 16.22 55.83 -8.61
N ASN A 66 17.05 55.36 -7.67
CA ASN A 66 16.77 54.11 -6.98
C ASN A 66 15.48 54.20 -6.15
N ALA A 67 14.57 53.24 -6.35
CA ALA A 67 13.28 53.22 -5.65
C ALA A 67 13.40 53.05 -4.13
N GLY A 68 14.53 52.58 -3.62
CA GLY A 68 14.86 52.53 -2.18
C GLY A 68 15.48 53.80 -1.63
N GLY A 69 15.55 54.88 -2.42
CA GLY A 69 16.18 56.15 -2.03
C GLY A 69 17.70 56.03 -1.86
N ALA A 70 18.32 56.96 -1.15
CA ALA A 70 19.78 57.01 -0.95
C ALA A 70 20.33 55.76 -0.28
N VAL A 71 19.61 55.18 0.69
CA VAL A 71 20.01 53.95 1.37
C VAL A 71 19.92 52.76 0.39
N GLY A 72 18.87 52.74 -0.45
CA GLY A 72 18.72 51.69 -1.46
C GLY A 72 19.80 51.75 -2.52
N ALA A 73 20.12 52.95 -3.04
CA ALA A 73 21.21 53.17 -3.98
C ALA A 73 22.55 52.71 -3.42
N TRP A 74 22.85 53.06 -2.14
CA TRP A 74 24.08 52.66 -1.49
C TRP A 74 24.21 51.16 -1.26
N ILE A 75 23.13 50.50 -0.79
CA ILE A 75 23.14 49.04 -0.56
C ILE A 75 23.21 48.28 -1.86
N SER A 76 22.41 48.65 -2.87
CA SER A 76 22.41 47.96 -4.15
C SER A 76 23.76 48.10 -4.88
N ASP A 77 24.35 49.25 -4.86
CA ASP A 77 25.67 49.49 -5.42
C ASP A 77 26.75 48.65 -4.71
N MET A 78 26.78 48.67 -3.38
CA MET A 78 27.73 47.84 -2.60
C MET A 78 27.55 46.35 -2.90
N MET A 79 26.32 45.86 -2.97
CA MET A 79 26.05 44.44 -3.26
C MET A 79 26.46 44.06 -4.67
N LEU A 80 26.13 44.89 -5.66
CA LEU A 80 26.51 44.66 -7.06
C LEU A 80 28.01 44.81 -7.28
N TYR A 81 28.66 45.75 -6.61
CA TYR A 81 30.11 45.93 -6.62
C TYR A 81 30.84 44.71 -6.09
N MET A 82 30.34 44.13 -4.98
CA MET A 82 30.99 42.99 -4.34
C MET A 82 30.72 41.65 -5.09
N PHE A 83 29.48 41.41 -5.53
CA PHE A 83 29.01 40.10 -6.00
C PHE A 83 28.52 40.07 -7.46
N GLY A 84 28.44 41.21 -8.14
CA GLY A 84 27.86 41.32 -9.46
C GLY A 84 26.38 40.89 -9.48
N PHE A 85 25.93 40.25 -10.55
CA PHE A 85 24.56 39.72 -10.65
C PHE A 85 24.23 38.68 -9.56
N SER A 86 25.22 37.99 -9.02
CA SER A 86 25.03 37.06 -7.90
C SER A 86 24.50 37.71 -6.66
N ALA A 87 24.51 39.05 -6.54
CA ALA A 87 23.82 39.81 -5.48
C ALA A 87 22.31 39.44 -5.39
N TRP A 88 21.64 39.05 -6.49
CA TRP A 88 20.27 38.60 -6.49
C TRP A 88 20.00 37.35 -5.63
N TRP A 89 21.03 36.56 -5.35
CA TRP A 89 20.88 35.41 -4.44
C TRP A 89 20.52 35.84 -3.02
N PHE A 90 20.81 37.08 -2.58
CA PHE A 90 20.38 37.57 -1.27
C PHE A 90 18.86 37.76 -1.21
N ALA A 91 18.23 38.21 -2.30
CA ALA A 91 16.78 38.28 -2.38
C ALA A 91 16.15 36.87 -2.35
N VAL A 92 16.74 35.93 -3.10
CA VAL A 92 16.31 34.50 -3.08
C VAL A 92 16.50 33.93 -1.67
N PHE A 93 17.59 34.25 -0.99
CA PHE A 93 17.84 33.83 0.39
C PHE A 93 16.77 34.34 1.35
N ALA A 94 16.38 35.65 1.24
CA ALA A 94 15.34 36.21 2.08
C ALA A 94 13.98 35.51 1.89
N PHE A 95 13.59 35.22 0.65
CA PHE A 95 12.38 34.43 0.37
C PHE A 95 12.49 32.98 0.81
N TYR A 96 13.65 32.37 0.66
CA TYR A 96 13.88 31.01 1.16
C TYR A 96 13.86 30.96 2.69
N ALA A 97 14.30 32.00 3.38
CA ALA A 97 14.21 32.12 4.83
C ALA A 97 12.74 32.12 5.32
N ILE A 98 11.82 32.74 4.56
CA ILE A 98 10.36 32.65 4.83
C ILE A 98 9.91 31.19 4.82
N TRP A 99 10.28 30.44 3.77
CA TRP A 99 9.93 29.04 3.63
C TRP A 99 10.51 28.17 4.76
N LEU A 100 11.76 28.45 5.16
CA LEU A 100 12.41 27.81 6.30
C LEU A 100 11.70 28.11 7.63
N VAL A 101 11.31 29.36 7.87
CA VAL A 101 10.58 29.77 9.07
C VAL A 101 9.21 29.10 9.14
N TYR A 102 8.50 29.00 8.01
CA TYR A 102 7.18 28.40 7.95
C TYR A 102 7.19 26.89 8.20
N LEU A 103 8.17 26.15 7.61
CA LEU A 103 8.20 24.68 7.63
C LEU A 103 9.07 24.05 8.73
N ARG A 104 10.03 24.78 9.33
CA ARG A 104 11.09 24.18 10.15
C ARG A 104 11.32 24.76 11.55
N LEU A 105 10.51 25.70 12.01
CA LEU A 105 10.69 26.21 13.38
C LEU A 105 10.46 25.14 14.46
N ASP A 106 9.66 24.13 14.19
CA ASP A 106 9.47 22.98 15.08
C ASP A 106 10.74 22.09 15.17
N VAL A 107 11.58 22.11 14.13
CA VAL A 107 12.86 21.36 14.07
C VAL A 107 13.98 22.12 14.81
N VAL A 108 13.94 23.46 14.79
CA VAL A 108 14.90 24.32 15.52
C VAL A 108 14.65 24.25 17.03
N ALA A 109 13.40 24.16 17.46
CA ALA A 109 13.02 23.97 18.85
C ALA A 109 13.50 22.61 19.43
N GLN A 110 13.77 21.62 18.58
CA GLN A 110 14.29 20.31 18.96
C GLN A 110 15.83 20.20 18.97
N GLY A 111 16.57 21.32 18.89
CA GLY A 111 18.01 21.36 19.14
C GLY A 111 18.92 20.88 17.98
N ARG A 112 18.44 20.73 16.76
CA ARG A 112 19.25 20.34 15.59
C ARG A 112 19.93 21.54 14.92
N LYS A 113 20.86 22.17 15.64
CA LYS A 113 21.72 23.30 15.15
C LYS A 113 22.57 22.99 13.89
N PRO A 114 23.05 21.74 13.59
CA PRO A 114 23.94 21.50 12.45
C PRO A 114 23.28 21.75 11.09
N LEU A 115 21.94 21.65 10.97
CA LEU A 115 21.26 21.79 9.69
C LEU A 115 21.22 23.25 9.18
N LEU A 116 21.09 24.23 10.10
CA LEU A 116 21.13 25.66 9.75
C LEU A 116 22.51 26.07 9.27
N PHE A 117 23.57 25.60 9.94
CA PHE A 117 24.93 25.86 9.52
C PHE A 117 25.22 25.35 8.11
N LEU A 118 24.67 24.16 7.78
CA LEU A 118 24.81 23.57 6.46
C LEU A 118 24.14 24.41 5.34
N ASN A 119 22.95 24.98 5.63
CA ASN A 119 22.25 25.84 4.69
C ASN A 119 22.99 27.16 4.46
N PHE A 120 23.54 27.80 5.53
CA PHE A 120 24.36 28.99 5.40
C PHE A 120 25.67 28.73 4.65
N PHE A 121 26.33 27.61 4.93
CA PHE A 121 27.51 27.19 4.20
C PHE A 121 27.20 26.94 2.72
N GLY A 122 26.09 26.25 2.43
CA GLY A 122 25.59 26.02 1.06
C GLY A 122 25.29 27.33 0.33
N PHE A 123 24.68 28.31 1.01
CA PHE A 123 24.43 29.64 0.44
C PHE A 123 25.74 30.37 0.11
N GLY A 124 26.71 30.40 1.03
CA GLY A 124 28.02 30.99 0.80
C GLY A 124 28.77 30.37 -0.38
N MET A 125 28.72 29.03 -0.46
CA MET A 125 29.30 28.28 -1.57
C MET A 125 28.63 28.57 -2.90
N LEU A 126 27.28 28.67 -2.91
CA LEU A 126 26.48 29.03 -4.09
C LEU A 126 26.81 30.44 -4.56
N LEU A 127 26.84 31.41 -3.63
CA LEU A 127 27.13 32.83 -3.93
C LEU A 127 28.54 33.01 -4.48
N LEU A 128 29.52 32.38 -3.86
CA LEU A 128 30.93 32.48 -4.28
C LEU A 128 31.14 31.84 -5.67
N SER A 129 30.62 30.61 -5.86
CA SER A 129 30.79 29.91 -7.13
C SER A 129 30.04 30.59 -8.28
N SER A 130 28.83 31.15 -8.03
CA SER A 130 28.10 31.91 -9.05
C SER A 130 28.80 33.21 -9.42
N SER A 131 29.33 33.98 -8.44
CA SER A 131 30.10 35.21 -8.72
C SER A 131 31.37 34.92 -9.54
N CYS A 132 32.09 33.82 -9.24
CA CYS A 132 33.25 33.42 -10.05
C CYS A 132 32.87 33.01 -11.48
N LEU A 133 31.79 32.21 -11.64
CA LEU A 133 31.29 31.82 -12.97
C LEU A 133 30.82 33.02 -13.78
N GLU A 134 30.17 33.99 -13.14
CA GLU A 134 29.76 35.24 -13.80
C GLU A 134 30.99 36.00 -14.32
N TYR A 135 31.99 36.22 -13.49
CA TYR A 135 33.21 36.88 -13.90
C TYR A 135 33.93 36.15 -15.04
N GLY A 136 33.97 34.82 -14.97
CA GLY A 136 34.65 34.01 -15.98
C GLY A 136 33.98 33.93 -17.34
N HIS A 137 32.64 34.05 -17.39
CA HIS A 137 31.85 33.78 -18.59
C HIS A 137 30.99 34.95 -19.10
N LEU A 138 30.65 35.93 -18.23
CA LEU A 138 29.72 37.03 -18.55
C LEU A 138 30.40 38.42 -18.66
N ILE A 139 31.70 38.45 -18.73
CA ILE A 139 32.51 39.69 -18.78
C ILE A 139 32.14 40.60 -19.98
N HIS A 140 31.49 40.09 -21.01
CA HIS A 140 31.12 40.84 -22.21
C HIS A 140 29.65 41.28 -22.25
N LEU A 141 28.87 41.05 -21.19
CA LEU A 141 27.51 41.57 -21.14
C LEU A 141 27.50 43.10 -20.99
N PRO A 142 26.80 43.85 -21.87
CA PRO A 142 26.68 45.28 -21.77
C PRO A 142 25.68 45.65 -20.61
N ALA A 143 26.05 45.40 -19.37
CA ALA A 143 25.26 45.78 -18.23
C ALA A 143 25.99 46.90 -17.52
N THR A 144 25.24 47.92 -17.08
CA THR A 144 25.72 49.04 -16.30
C THR A 144 25.88 48.61 -14.82
N LEU A 145 26.90 47.81 -14.55
CA LEU A 145 27.27 47.39 -13.19
C LEU A 145 28.37 48.31 -12.66
N PRO A 146 28.49 48.49 -11.32
CA PRO A 146 29.54 49.29 -10.71
C PRO A 146 30.95 48.70 -10.91
N GLN A 147 31.01 47.37 -11.11
CA GLN A 147 32.22 46.61 -11.41
C GLN A 147 31.84 45.57 -12.52
N ASP A 148 32.81 44.79 -12.98
CA ASP A 148 32.57 43.70 -13.92
C ASP A 148 31.56 42.67 -13.39
N ALA A 149 30.95 41.87 -14.29
CA ALA A 149 30.08 40.75 -13.93
C ALA A 149 30.79 39.85 -12.91
N GLY A 150 30.08 39.46 -11.81
CA GLY A 150 30.66 38.74 -10.71
C GLY A 150 31.31 39.57 -9.59
N GLY A 151 31.49 40.91 -9.82
CA GLY A 151 32.00 41.83 -8.82
C GLY A 151 33.44 41.54 -8.38
N VAL A 152 33.89 42.24 -7.33
CA VAL A 152 35.24 42.10 -6.80
C VAL A 152 35.52 40.68 -6.31
N ILE A 153 34.56 40.05 -5.66
CA ILE A 153 34.70 38.70 -5.12
C ILE A 153 34.86 37.70 -6.26
N GLY A 154 34.06 37.80 -7.31
CA GLY A 154 34.20 36.96 -8.51
C GLY A 154 35.57 37.07 -9.17
N ASN A 155 36.06 38.34 -9.29
CA ASN A 155 37.38 38.61 -9.87
C ASN A 155 38.53 37.98 -9.08
N ILE A 156 38.54 38.17 -7.77
CA ILE A 156 39.65 37.66 -6.90
C ILE A 156 39.67 36.14 -6.91
N PHE A 157 38.56 35.50 -6.68
CA PHE A 157 38.50 34.06 -6.54
C PHE A 157 38.57 33.31 -7.87
N ASP A 158 37.95 33.84 -8.94
CA ASP A 158 38.06 33.21 -10.27
C ASP A 158 39.50 33.26 -10.80
N THR A 159 40.19 34.41 -10.67
CA THR A 159 41.60 34.50 -11.05
C THR A 159 42.48 33.51 -10.30
N MET A 160 42.32 33.40 -8.98
CA MET A 160 43.08 32.47 -8.14
C MET A 160 42.82 30.99 -8.52
N ILE A 161 41.59 30.62 -8.81
CA ILE A 161 41.22 29.24 -9.18
C ILE A 161 41.65 28.96 -10.64
N ARG A 162 41.49 29.94 -11.52
CA ARG A 162 41.87 29.84 -12.94
C ARG A 162 43.35 29.69 -13.14
N ASP A 163 44.19 30.43 -12.38
CA ASP A 163 45.62 30.32 -12.41
C ASP A 163 46.10 28.93 -12.00
N SER A 164 45.37 28.26 -11.12
CA SER A 164 45.70 26.93 -10.62
C SER A 164 45.18 25.79 -11.50
N LEU A 165 43.95 25.89 -12.03
CA LEU A 165 43.23 24.81 -12.71
C LEU A 165 42.97 25.06 -14.20
N GLY A 166 43.36 26.23 -14.73
CA GLY A 166 43.03 26.65 -16.07
C GLY A 166 41.53 26.94 -16.27
N PHE A 167 41.15 27.46 -17.44
CA PHE A 167 39.78 27.91 -17.75
C PHE A 167 38.73 26.77 -17.65
N ILE A 168 39.02 25.61 -18.27
CA ILE A 168 38.09 24.47 -18.30
C ILE A 168 37.98 23.83 -16.90
N GLY A 169 39.11 23.66 -16.23
CA GLY A 169 39.12 23.06 -14.88
C GLY A 169 38.43 23.93 -13.85
N SER A 170 38.65 25.24 -13.86
CA SER A 170 37.96 26.18 -12.96
C SER A 170 36.47 26.17 -13.20
N THR A 171 36.02 26.24 -14.46
CA THR A 171 34.58 26.19 -14.81
C THR A 171 33.91 24.92 -14.29
N LEU A 172 34.54 23.76 -14.47
CA LEU A 172 33.96 22.49 -14.04
C LEU A 172 33.85 22.40 -12.51
N VAL A 173 34.88 22.81 -11.79
CA VAL A 173 34.90 22.83 -10.33
C VAL A 173 33.88 23.83 -9.79
N LEU A 174 33.78 25.02 -10.38
CA LEU A 174 32.81 26.04 -9.99
C LEU A 174 31.36 25.61 -10.27
N LEU A 175 31.08 24.95 -11.39
CA LEU A 175 29.76 24.37 -11.68
C LEU A 175 29.39 23.28 -10.68
N PHE A 176 30.36 22.42 -10.32
CA PHE A 176 30.13 21.41 -9.28
C PHE A 176 29.88 22.06 -7.93
N ALA A 177 30.68 23.06 -7.55
CA ALA A 177 30.52 23.83 -6.32
C ALA A 177 29.17 24.55 -6.27
N MET A 178 28.73 25.14 -7.39
CA MET A 178 27.42 25.78 -7.50
C MET A 178 26.29 24.78 -7.33
N ALA A 179 26.38 23.61 -7.97
CA ALA A 179 25.38 22.55 -7.86
C ALA A 179 25.31 21.96 -6.44
N ALA A 180 26.48 21.73 -5.82
CA ALA A 180 26.55 21.27 -4.44
C ALA A 180 26.06 22.33 -3.45
N GLY A 181 26.46 23.60 -3.65
CA GLY A 181 25.98 24.73 -2.87
C GLY A 181 24.45 24.88 -2.93
N PHE A 182 23.87 24.77 -4.13
CA PHE A 182 22.43 24.80 -4.33
C PHE A 182 21.72 23.64 -3.59
N SER A 183 22.26 22.44 -3.67
CA SER A 183 21.69 21.28 -2.96
C SER A 183 21.78 21.42 -1.46
N LEU A 184 22.93 21.89 -0.93
CA LEU A 184 23.11 22.14 0.50
C LEU A 184 22.24 23.29 1.01
N PHE A 185 22.09 24.34 0.21
CA PHE A 185 21.27 25.49 0.54
C PHE A 185 19.78 25.17 0.58
N THR A 186 19.26 24.57 -0.50
CA THR A 186 17.81 24.30 -0.64
C THR A 186 17.38 22.98 0.00
N GLY A 187 18.31 22.04 0.20
CA GLY A 187 18.03 20.66 0.60
C GLY A 187 17.39 19.82 -0.51
N TRP A 188 17.37 20.30 -1.76
CA TRP A 188 16.81 19.56 -2.89
C TRP A 188 17.85 18.62 -3.49
N SER A 189 17.42 17.39 -3.77
CA SER A 189 18.24 16.42 -4.48
C SER A 189 18.17 16.65 -5.98
N TRP A 190 19.31 16.70 -6.65
CA TRP A 190 19.39 16.79 -8.12
C TRP A 190 18.70 15.63 -8.81
N ILE A 191 18.70 14.46 -8.20
CA ILE A 191 18.00 13.27 -8.72
C ILE A 191 16.50 13.53 -8.81
N LEU A 192 15.90 14.10 -7.75
CA LEU A 192 14.48 14.44 -7.74
C LEU A 192 14.12 15.55 -8.73
N ILE A 193 15.03 16.51 -8.95
CA ILE A 193 14.83 17.57 -9.93
C ILE A 193 14.82 16.98 -11.34
N VAL A 194 15.81 16.13 -11.66
CA VAL A 194 15.92 15.47 -12.97
C VAL A 194 14.73 14.55 -13.21
N GLU A 195 14.28 13.81 -12.19
CA GLU A 195 13.10 12.95 -12.27
C GLU A 195 11.83 13.75 -12.57
N LYS A 196 11.61 14.88 -11.87
CA LYS A 196 10.47 15.78 -12.15
C LYS A 196 10.53 16.40 -13.55
N ILE A 197 11.71 16.83 -13.98
CA ILE A 197 11.89 17.36 -15.34
C ILE A 197 11.62 16.24 -16.36
N GLY A 198 12.17 15.05 -16.13
CA GLY A 198 11.94 13.90 -17.00
C GLY A 198 10.46 13.52 -17.10
N SER A 199 9.76 13.48 -15.98
CA SER A 199 8.32 13.19 -15.94
C SER A 199 7.49 14.26 -16.66
N ALA A 200 7.86 15.55 -16.52
CA ALA A 200 7.20 16.64 -17.21
C ALA A 200 7.42 16.56 -18.74
N LEU A 201 8.64 16.25 -19.19
CA LEU A 201 8.96 16.06 -20.60
C LEU A 201 8.19 14.87 -21.21
N ILE A 202 8.17 13.73 -20.49
CA ILE A 202 7.41 12.55 -20.91
C ILE A 202 5.92 12.86 -20.95
N GLY A 203 5.39 13.57 -19.95
CA GLY A 203 4.00 14.02 -19.91
C GLY A 203 3.64 14.93 -21.10
N THR A 204 4.51 15.88 -21.41
CA THR A 204 4.33 16.79 -22.56
C THR A 204 4.38 16.03 -23.88
N TYR A 205 5.34 15.11 -24.04
CA TYR A 205 5.44 14.26 -25.23
C TYR A 205 4.18 13.38 -25.41
N GLN A 206 3.72 12.75 -24.32
CA GLN A 206 2.48 11.95 -24.34
C GLN A 206 1.26 12.80 -24.67
N PHE A 207 1.18 14.04 -24.14
CA PHE A 207 0.10 14.98 -24.44
C PHE A 207 0.09 15.39 -25.91
N ILE A 208 1.27 15.67 -26.50
CA ILE A 208 1.39 16.00 -27.93
C ILE A 208 1.00 14.80 -28.79
N LEU A 209 1.47 13.60 -28.44
CA LEU A 209 1.08 12.36 -29.15
C LEU A 209 -0.42 12.09 -29.05
N TYR A 210 -1.01 12.32 -27.87
CA TYR A 210 -2.45 12.20 -27.66
C TYR A 210 -3.23 13.17 -28.55
N LYS A 211 -2.85 14.45 -28.57
CA LYS A 211 -3.49 15.45 -29.48
C LYS A 211 -3.33 15.10 -30.95
N TYR A 212 -2.16 14.61 -31.36
CA TYR A 212 -1.92 14.20 -32.73
C TYR A 212 -2.78 12.99 -33.14
N ARG A 213 -2.90 11.99 -32.26
CA ARG A 213 -3.79 10.84 -32.46
C ARG A 213 -5.26 11.25 -32.49
N ASP A 214 -5.70 12.10 -31.53
CA ASP A 214 -7.07 12.60 -31.46
C ASP A 214 -7.46 13.38 -32.74
N LYS A 215 -6.53 14.19 -33.29
CA LYS A 215 -6.75 14.89 -34.55
C LYS A 215 -6.86 13.93 -35.73
N LYS A 216 -5.99 12.93 -35.82
CA LYS A 216 -6.01 11.91 -36.86
C LYS A 216 -7.26 11.03 -36.80
N ASP A 217 -7.69 10.69 -35.56
CA ASP A 217 -8.89 9.90 -35.32
C ASP A 217 -10.16 10.71 -35.67
N ARG A 218 -10.17 12.04 -35.44
CA ARG A 218 -11.27 12.93 -35.86
C ARG A 218 -11.36 13.09 -37.38
N GLU A 219 -10.22 13.18 -38.09
CA GLU A 219 -10.18 13.23 -39.56
C GLU A 219 -10.62 11.89 -40.18
N ALA A 220 -10.16 10.76 -39.62
CA ALA A 220 -10.61 9.43 -39.99
C ALA A 220 -12.10 9.21 -39.67
N GLY A 221 -12.58 9.76 -38.52
CA GLY A 221 -13.99 9.75 -38.12
C GLY A 221 -14.90 10.48 -39.09
N LYS A 222 -14.47 11.67 -39.60
CA LYS A 222 -15.26 12.44 -40.59
C LYS A 222 -15.39 11.73 -41.94
N ILE A 223 -14.33 11.06 -42.41
CA ILE A 223 -14.37 10.29 -43.65
C ILE A 223 -15.26 9.03 -43.46
N ALA A 224 -15.18 8.39 -42.31
CA ALA A 224 -16.04 7.26 -41.96
C ALA A 224 -17.52 7.67 -41.78
N GLU A 225 -17.77 8.89 -41.28
CA GLU A 225 -19.11 9.47 -41.11
C GLU A 225 -19.81 9.75 -42.45
N GLN A 226 -19.09 10.25 -43.47
CA GLN A 226 -19.63 10.44 -44.79
C GLN A 226 -19.97 9.11 -45.49
N GLN A 227 -19.12 8.12 -45.38
CA GLN A 227 -19.39 6.77 -45.90
C GLN A 227 -20.50 6.04 -45.14
N ARG A 228 -20.68 6.34 -43.85
CA ARG A 228 -21.77 5.77 -43.01
C ARG A 228 -23.11 6.38 -43.31
N THR A 229 -23.21 7.68 -43.60
CA THR A 229 -24.49 8.32 -43.87
C THR A 229 -25.17 7.72 -45.15
N GLU A 230 -24.40 7.39 -46.14
CA GLU A 230 -24.91 6.70 -47.32
C GLU A 230 -25.31 5.25 -47.06
N PHE A 231 -24.60 4.55 -46.15
CA PHE A 231 -24.90 3.18 -45.76
C PHE A 231 -26.12 3.09 -44.82
N VAL A 232 -26.26 4.07 -43.92
CA VAL A 232 -27.36 4.16 -42.95
C VAL A 232 -28.72 4.41 -43.62
N GLU A 233 -28.76 5.16 -44.73
CA GLU A 233 -29.99 5.32 -45.51
C GLU A 233 -30.45 4.03 -46.21
N GLN A 234 -29.53 3.18 -46.61
CA GLN A 234 -29.85 1.84 -47.16
C GLN A 234 -30.26 0.83 -46.11
N GLU A 235 -29.66 0.89 -44.92
CA GLU A 235 -29.97 0.00 -43.76
C GLU A 235 -31.27 0.40 -43.05
N ARG A 236 -31.69 1.67 -43.10
CA ARG A 236 -32.98 2.11 -42.51
C ARG A 236 -34.18 1.37 -43.10
N LYS A 237 -34.10 0.92 -44.35
CA LYS A 237 -35.15 0.09 -44.99
C LYS A 237 -35.13 -1.37 -44.56
N ARG A 238 -34.02 -1.88 -43.94
CA ARG A 238 -33.90 -3.26 -43.44
C ARG A 238 -34.31 -3.46 -41.98
N ILE A 239 -34.54 -2.35 -41.23
CA ILE A 239 -34.85 -2.38 -39.80
C ILE A 239 -36.31 -2.77 -39.49
N GLU A 240 -37.15 -2.95 -40.50
CA GLU A 240 -38.55 -3.40 -40.31
C GLU A 240 -38.71 -4.89 -39.99
N ASP A 241 -37.66 -5.75 -40.23
CA ASP A 241 -37.62 -7.14 -39.84
C ASP A 241 -36.85 -7.33 -38.50
N ARG A 242 -37.38 -6.83 -37.41
CA ARG A 242 -36.72 -6.91 -36.08
C ARG A 242 -36.91 -8.24 -35.42
N VAL A 243 -35.81 -8.93 -35.13
CA VAL A 243 -35.76 -10.05 -34.20
C VAL A 243 -36.11 -9.54 -32.79
N PRO A 244 -37.07 -10.14 -32.06
CA PRO A 244 -37.36 -9.73 -30.69
C PRO A 244 -36.15 -9.94 -29.79
N ILE A 245 -35.92 -8.97 -28.87
CA ILE A 245 -34.81 -9.04 -27.89
C ILE A 245 -35.06 -10.21 -26.97
N GLN A 246 -34.08 -11.11 -26.83
CA GLN A 246 -34.18 -12.23 -25.93
C GLN A 246 -33.97 -11.75 -24.48
N ILE A 247 -35.04 -11.75 -23.66
CA ILE A 247 -34.97 -11.42 -22.23
C ILE A 247 -34.80 -12.74 -21.47
N GLU A 248 -33.62 -12.94 -20.89
CA GLU A 248 -33.35 -14.09 -20.03
C GLU A 248 -34.10 -13.91 -18.70
N THR A 249 -34.80 -14.95 -18.23
CA THR A 249 -35.48 -14.89 -16.95
C THR A 249 -34.50 -14.96 -15.81
N PRO A 250 -34.48 -13.97 -14.90
CA PRO A 250 -33.59 -14.00 -13.75
C PRO A 250 -33.95 -15.12 -12.77
N VAL A 251 -32.93 -15.68 -12.13
CA VAL A 251 -33.10 -16.68 -11.07
C VAL A 251 -33.34 -15.94 -9.76
N PHE A 252 -34.62 -15.86 -9.35
CA PHE A 252 -34.96 -15.14 -8.11
C PHE A 252 -34.99 -16.02 -6.86
N GLU A 253 -35.24 -17.32 -7.02
CA GLU A 253 -35.25 -18.25 -5.91
C GLU A 253 -33.95 -19.07 -5.86
N ILE A 254 -33.19 -18.85 -4.80
CA ILE A 254 -32.03 -19.68 -4.49
C ILE A 254 -32.54 -20.95 -3.81
N PRO A 255 -32.18 -22.16 -4.31
CA PRO A 255 -32.57 -23.42 -3.66
C PRO A 255 -32.08 -23.43 -2.19
N LYS A 256 -33.01 -23.61 -1.26
CA LYS A 256 -32.72 -23.66 0.17
C LYS A 256 -32.14 -25.02 0.56
N SER A 257 -31.15 -25.00 1.44
CA SER A 257 -30.52 -26.22 1.96
C SER A 257 -31.43 -26.95 2.98
N GLU A 258 -31.17 -28.24 3.18
CA GLU A 258 -31.86 -29.04 4.21
C GLU A 258 -31.68 -28.45 5.63
N ARG A 259 -30.54 -27.79 5.88
CA ARG A 259 -30.28 -27.12 7.18
C ARG A 259 -31.33 -26.05 7.47
N VAL A 260 -31.63 -25.19 6.49
CA VAL A 260 -32.67 -24.15 6.64
C VAL A 260 -34.04 -24.80 6.86
N GLN A 261 -34.34 -25.90 6.16
CA GLN A 261 -35.60 -26.61 6.33
C GLN A 261 -35.72 -27.21 7.74
N ARG A 262 -34.65 -27.78 8.28
CA ARG A 262 -34.60 -28.31 9.67
C ARG A 262 -34.67 -27.20 10.72
N GLU A 263 -33.95 -26.11 10.55
CA GLU A 263 -33.96 -24.97 11.49
C GLU A 263 -35.29 -24.19 11.45
N SER A 264 -36.01 -24.17 10.29
CA SER A 264 -37.33 -23.55 10.19
C SER A 264 -38.47 -24.41 10.79
N GLN A 265 -38.26 -25.71 10.95
CA GLN A 265 -39.17 -26.62 11.65
C GLN A 265 -38.96 -26.57 13.16
N VAL A 266 -39.06 -25.38 13.79
CA VAL A 266 -38.97 -25.26 15.25
C VAL A 266 -40.13 -26.04 15.89
N SER A 267 -39.77 -27.12 16.57
CA SER A 267 -40.72 -27.82 17.44
C SER A 267 -41.11 -26.89 18.61
N LEU A 268 -42.39 -26.81 18.92
CA LEU A 268 -42.98 -26.01 20.01
C LEU A 268 -42.39 -26.29 21.42
N PHE A 269 -41.47 -27.26 21.54
CA PHE A 269 -40.90 -27.74 22.80
C PHE A 269 -39.35 -27.98 22.71
N ALA A 270 -38.64 -27.23 21.92
CA ALA A 270 -37.22 -27.49 21.75
C ALA A 270 -36.34 -26.59 22.60
N THR A 271 -35.68 -27.17 23.59
CA THR A 271 -34.24 -26.98 23.74
C THR A 271 -33.61 -27.28 22.36
N LEU A 272 -33.10 -26.26 21.68
CA LEU A 272 -32.31 -26.44 20.44
C LEU A 272 -31.30 -27.61 20.67
N PRO A 273 -31.14 -28.53 19.73
CA PRO A 273 -30.07 -29.52 19.83
C PRO A 273 -28.76 -28.76 20.01
N ASP A 274 -27.88 -29.25 20.90
CA ASP A 274 -26.52 -28.74 21.10
C ASP A 274 -25.75 -28.84 19.78
N SER A 275 -26.08 -27.98 18.84
CA SER A 275 -25.34 -27.87 17.59
C SER A 275 -24.11 -27.06 17.89
N PRO A 276 -22.90 -27.59 17.64
CA PRO A 276 -21.65 -26.86 17.85
C PRO A 276 -21.48 -25.70 16.87
N LEU A 277 -22.38 -25.53 15.90
CA LEU A 277 -22.37 -24.45 14.92
C LEU A 277 -23.46 -23.41 15.24
N PRO A 278 -23.18 -22.12 15.02
CA PRO A 278 -24.17 -21.04 15.24
C PRO A 278 -25.43 -21.24 14.38
N PRO A 279 -26.63 -21.04 14.92
CA PRO A 279 -27.87 -21.17 14.17
C PRO A 279 -28.06 -20.00 13.19
N LEU A 280 -28.68 -20.27 12.02
CA LEU A 280 -28.86 -19.26 10.97
C LEU A 280 -29.79 -18.11 11.36
N HIS A 281 -30.68 -18.30 12.32
CA HIS A 281 -31.60 -17.25 12.78
C HIS A 281 -30.91 -16.08 13.51
N LEU A 282 -29.59 -16.19 13.85
CA LEU A 282 -28.81 -15.08 14.35
C LEU A 282 -28.51 -14.02 13.27
N LEU A 283 -28.65 -14.40 11.99
CA LEU A 283 -28.50 -13.51 10.84
C LEU A 283 -29.88 -12.95 10.45
N ASP A 284 -29.90 -11.76 9.91
CA ASP A 284 -31.11 -11.10 9.47
C ASP A 284 -31.66 -11.80 8.21
N GLU A 285 -32.96 -12.01 8.18
CA GLU A 285 -33.66 -12.53 7.00
C GLU A 285 -33.77 -11.47 5.90
N PRO A 286 -33.80 -11.87 4.61
CA PRO A 286 -34.01 -10.95 3.50
C PRO A 286 -35.30 -10.17 3.68
N LYS A 287 -35.21 -8.85 3.75
CA LYS A 287 -36.33 -7.94 3.87
C LYS A 287 -36.69 -7.35 2.51
N GLY A 288 -37.89 -7.53 2.03
CA GLY A 288 -38.44 -6.87 0.86
C GLY A 288 -38.84 -7.80 -0.28
N GLU A 289 -39.82 -7.36 -1.07
CA GLU A 289 -40.18 -8.00 -2.33
C GLU A 289 -39.11 -7.75 -3.39
N ILE A 290 -38.84 -8.75 -4.20
CA ILE A 290 -37.91 -8.66 -5.31
C ILE A 290 -38.60 -7.84 -6.41
N GLU A 291 -38.30 -6.54 -6.49
CA GLU A 291 -38.74 -5.73 -7.62
C GLU A 291 -37.95 -6.09 -8.90
N VAL A 292 -38.64 -6.78 -9.79
CA VAL A 292 -38.10 -7.11 -11.10
C VAL A 292 -38.41 -5.97 -12.06
N GLN A 293 -37.41 -5.56 -12.86
CA GLN A 293 -37.69 -4.64 -13.96
C GLN A 293 -38.65 -5.29 -14.95
N SER A 294 -39.71 -4.54 -15.34
CA SER A 294 -40.63 -5.04 -16.34
C SER A 294 -39.94 -5.25 -17.70
N ALA A 295 -40.43 -6.24 -18.44
CA ALA A 295 -39.90 -6.51 -19.78
C ALA A 295 -39.95 -5.28 -20.69
N GLU A 296 -40.98 -4.44 -20.55
CA GLU A 296 -41.11 -3.17 -21.26
C GLU A 296 -40.04 -2.17 -20.92
N THR A 297 -39.66 -2.07 -19.64
CA THR A 297 -38.56 -1.18 -19.19
C THR A 297 -37.22 -1.65 -19.74
N ILE A 298 -36.99 -2.95 -19.76
CA ILE A 298 -35.76 -3.57 -20.30
C ILE A 298 -35.66 -3.30 -21.81
N GLU A 299 -36.77 -3.51 -22.54
CA GLU A 299 -36.83 -3.25 -23.99
C GLU A 299 -36.63 -1.77 -24.31
N PHE A 300 -37.31 -0.88 -23.55
CA PHE A 300 -37.10 0.58 -23.70
C PHE A 300 -35.61 0.97 -23.47
N THR A 301 -35.02 0.45 -22.41
CA THR A 301 -33.61 0.73 -22.11
C THR A 301 -32.69 0.17 -23.18
N SER A 302 -32.96 -1.00 -23.74
CA SER A 302 -32.21 -1.60 -24.83
C SER A 302 -32.20 -0.68 -26.07
N ARG A 303 -33.36 -0.19 -26.44
CA ARG A 303 -33.50 0.75 -27.59
C ARG A 303 -32.83 2.10 -27.30
N LEU A 304 -32.90 2.58 -26.05
CA LEU A 304 -32.21 3.79 -25.63
C LEU A 304 -30.69 3.65 -25.73
N ILE A 305 -30.13 2.48 -25.38
CA ILE A 305 -28.70 2.17 -25.52
C ILE A 305 -28.30 2.24 -26.99
N GLU A 306 -29.01 1.54 -27.87
CA GLU A 306 -28.75 1.53 -29.31
C GLU A 306 -28.76 2.97 -29.88
N ARG A 307 -29.80 3.75 -29.54
CA ARG A 307 -29.94 5.12 -30.00
C ARG A 307 -28.81 6.01 -29.47
N LYS A 308 -28.46 5.90 -28.18
CA LYS A 308 -27.39 6.72 -27.59
C LYS A 308 -26.03 6.38 -28.13
N LEU A 309 -25.71 5.12 -28.38
CA LEU A 309 -24.47 4.73 -29.03
C LEU A 309 -24.44 5.21 -30.49
N MET A 310 -25.56 5.19 -31.19
CA MET A 310 -25.68 5.77 -32.54
C MET A 310 -25.48 7.30 -32.54
N ASP A 311 -25.99 8.02 -31.52
CA ASP A 311 -25.72 9.45 -31.35
C ASP A 311 -24.21 9.75 -31.23
N PHE A 312 -23.42 8.81 -30.74
CA PHE A 312 -21.94 8.87 -30.70
C PHE A 312 -21.25 8.27 -31.94
N GLY A 313 -22.00 7.93 -32.96
CA GLY A 313 -21.47 7.36 -34.20
C GLY A 313 -21.05 5.90 -34.10
N ILE A 314 -21.54 5.16 -33.10
CA ILE A 314 -21.29 3.74 -32.86
C ILE A 314 -22.58 2.96 -33.10
N GLU A 315 -22.61 2.14 -34.12
CA GLU A 315 -23.75 1.26 -34.40
C GLU A 315 -23.59 -0.07 -33.68
N VAL A 316 -24.58 -0.39 -32.85
CA VAL A 316 -24.67 -1.66 -32.12
C VAL A 316 -26.11 -2.18 -32.14
N LYS A 317 -26.27 -3.50 -31.97
CA LYS A 317 -27.56 -4.15 -31.79
C LYS A 317 -27.58 -4.84 -30.44
N VAL A 318 -28.63 -4.64 -29.65
CA VAL A 318 -28.86 -5.37 -28.42
C VAL A 318 -29.50 -6.71 -28.75
N LEU A 319 -28.77 -7.81 -28.51
CA LEU A 319 -29.22 -9.19 -28.76
C LEU A 319 -30.05 -9.73 -27.61
N ALA A 320 -29.58 -9.53 -26.39
CA ALA A 320 -30.19 -10.04 -25.18
C ALA A 320 -30.02 -9.09 -24.01
N ALA A 321 -30.92 -9.19 -23.05
CA ALA A 321 -30.81 -8.53 -21.76
C ALA A 321 -30.97 -9.54 -20.64
N MET A 322 -30.06 -9.51 -19.67
CA MET A 322 -30.04 -10.36 -18.49
C MET A 322 -30.23 -9.46 -17.25
N PRO A 323 -31.47 -9.33 -16.74
CA PRO A 323 -31.72 -8.61 -15.51
C PRO A 323 -31.21 -9.41 -14.31
N GLY A 324 -30.50 -8.70 -13.42
CA GLY A 324 -29.98 -9.28 -12.17
C GLY A 324 -30.45 -8.47 -10.95
N PRO A 325 -30.01 -8.86 -9.75
CA PRO A 325 -30.45 -8.23 -8.50
C PRO A 325 -29.93 -6.79 -8.32
N VAL A 326 -28.79 -6.46 -8.88
CA VAL A 326 -28.12 -5.16 -8.69
C VAL A 326 -27.88 -4.44 -10.01
N ILE A 327 -27.59 -5.19 -11.07
CA ILE A 327 -27.33 -4.69 -12.41
C ILE A 327 -28.12 -5.47 -13.44
N THR A 328 -28.36 -4.84 -14.60
CA THR A 328 -28.83 -5.51 -15.80
C THR A 328 -27.71 -5.53 -16.83
N ARG A 329 -27.37 -6.69 -17.37
CA ARG A 329 -26.40 -6.85 -18.46
C ARG A 329 -27.14 -6.87 -19.79
N TYR A 330 -26.73 -5.97 -20.68
CA TYR A 330 -27.17 -5.94 -22.08
C TYR A 330 -26.07 -6.50 -22.96
N GLU A 331 -26.38 -7.49 -23.78
CA GLU A 331 -25.45 -8.08 -24.74
C GLU A 331 -25.53 -7.33 -26.05
N LEU A 332 -24.42 -6.72 -26.44
CA LEU A 332 -24.33 -5.85 -27.62
C LEU A 332 -23.54 -6.56 -28.72
N GLU A 333 -24.10 -6.59 -29.91
CA GLU A 333 -23.37 -6.97 -31.13
C GLU A 333 -22.94 -5.69 -31.84
N PRO A 334 -21.63 -5.39 -31.88
CA PRO A 334 -21.12 -4.24 -32.61
C PRO A 334 -21.21 -4.48 -34.14
N ALA A 335 -21.56 -3.43 -34.89
CA ALA A 335 -21.54 -3.50 -36.36
C ALA A 335 -20.11 -3.73 -36.86
N ALA A 336 -20.01 -4.25 -38.10
CA ALA A 336 -18.73 -4.52 -38.75
C ALA A 336 -17.83 -3.27 -38.75
N GLY A 337 -16.60 -3.40 -38.23
CA GLY A 337 -15.62 -2.30 -38.11
C GLY A 337 -15.67 -1.50 -36.82
N VAL A 338 -16.61 -1.74 -35.92
CA VAL A 338 -16.66 -1.15 -34.59
C VAL A 338 -15.74 -1.95 -33.64
N LYS A 339 -14.78 -1.26 -33.03
CA LYS A 339 -13.87 -1.87 -32.04
C LYS A 339 -14.45 -1.75 -30.63
N GLY A 340 -14.30 -2.78 -29.81
CA GLY A 340 -14.71 -2.78 -28.39
C GLY A 340 -14.17 -1.61 -27.58
N SER A 341 -12.93 -1.23 -27.84
CA SER A 341 -12.30 -0.06 -27.21
C SER A 341 -13.02 1.28 -27.46
N GLN A 342 -13.75 1.42 -28.57
CA GLN A 342 -14.53 2.63 -28.84
C GLN A 342 -15.72 2.74 -27.87
N VAL A 343 -16.42 1.62 -27.63
CA VAL A 343 -17.51 1.55 -26.65
C VAL A 343 -16.98 1.76 -25.22
N LEU A 344 -15.83 1.15 -24.90
CA LEU A 344 -15.19 1.28 -23.59
C LEU A 344 -14.85 2.74 -23.26
N ASN A 345 -14.33 3.49 -24.24
CA ASN A 345 -13.97 4.89 -24.06
C ASN A 345 -15.18 5.82 -23.87
N LEU A 346 -16.35 5.44 -24.36
CA LEU A 346 -17.59 6.18 -24.20
C LEU A 346 -18.37 5.83 -22.92
N SER A 347 -17.86 4.91 -22.07
CA SER A 347 -18.56 4.44 -20.88
C SER A 347 -19.05 5.57 -19.95
N LYS A 348 -18.26 6.63 -19.78
CA LYS A 348 -18.64 7.80 -18.96
C LYS A 348 -19.69 8.69 -19.65
N ASP A 349 -19.56 8.89 -20.94
CA ASP A 349 -20.52 9.69 -21.70
C ASP A 349 -21.86 8.97 -21.83
N LEU A 350 -21.81 7.66 -22.00
CA LEU A 350 -22.99 6.81 -22.00
C LEU A 350 -23.67 6.77 -20.61
N ALA A 351 -22.90 6.71 -19.52
CA ALA A 351 -23.45 6.78 -18.17
C ALA A 351 -24.20 8.10 -17.93
N ARG A 352 -23.62 9.21 -18.39
CA ARG A 352 -24.28 10.52 -18.34
C ARG A 352 -25.54 10.55 -19.21
N ALA A 353 -25.48 10.00 -20.44
CA ALA A 353 -26.59 9.99 -21.38
C ALA A 353 -27.77 9.11 -20.91
N LEU A 354 -27.49 8.06 -20.14
CA LEU A 354 -28.48 7.15 -19.55
C LEU A 354 -28.83 7.53 -18.09
N SER A 355 -28.28 8.63 -17.57
CA SER A 355 -28.52 9.14 -16.21
C SER A 355 -28.23 8.11 -15.12
N VAL A 356 -27.18 7.31 -15.27
CA VAL A 356 -26.73 6.30 -14.30
C VAL A 356 -25.36 6.67 -13.73
N VAL A 357 -25.06 6.17 -12.52
CA VAL A 357 -23.83 6.52 -11.77
C VAL A 357 -22.58 6.04 -12.49
N SER A 358 -22.63 4.82 -13.04
CA SER A 358 -21.48 4.18 -13.68
C SER A 358 -21.97 3.07 -14.61
N ILE A 359 -21.25 2.86 -15.71
CA ILE A 359 -21.50 1.77 -16.65
C ILE A 359 -20.19 1.00 -16.81
N ARG A 360 -20.27 -0.32 -16.70
CA ARG A 360 -19.13 -1.20 -16.98
C ARG A 360 -19.31 -1.87 -18.34
N VAL A 361 -18.30 -1.73 -19.18
CA VAL A 361 -18.23 -2.41 -20.49
C VAL A 361 -17.36 -3.66 -20.34
N VAL A 362 -17.89 -4.82 -20.72
CA VAL A 362 -17.19 -6.09 -20.77
C VAL A 362 -16.94 -6.42 -22.23
N GLU A 363 -15.69 -6.27 -22.68
CA GLU A 363 -15.35 -6.44 -24.09
C GLU A 363 -15.54 -7.87 -24.59
N THR A 364 -15.34 -8.86 -23.73
CA THR A 364 -15.42 -10.27 -24.10
C THR A 364 -16.24 -11.04 -23.07
N ILE A 365 -17.32 -11.63 -23.53
CA ILE A 365 -18.11 -12.60 -22.75
C ILE A 365 -17.65 -14.01 -23.14
N PRO A 366 -17.16 -14.85 -22.21
CA PRO A 366 -16.73 -16.20 -22.55
C PRO A 366 -17.83 -17.00 -23.26
N GLY A 367 -17.50 -17.54 -24.44
CA GLY A 367 -18.42 -18.35 -25.24
C GLY A 367 -19.42 -17.56 -26.11
N LYS A 368 -19.35 -16.21 -26.13
CA LYS A 368 -20.22 -15.38 -26.96
C LYS A 368 -19.37 -14.39 -27.80
N SER A 369 -19.85 -14.05 -28.98
CA SER A 369 -19.22 -13.05 -29.87
C SER A 369 -19.67 -11.62 -29.62
N CYS A 370 -20.44 -11.37 -28.55
CA CYS A 370 -20.99 -10.07 -28.17
C CYS A 370 -20.22 -9.44 -26.99
N MET A 371 -20.43 -8.15 -26.83
CA MET A 371 -19.95 -7.38 -25.67
C MET A 371 -21.03 -7.27 -24.62
N GLY A 372 -20.65 -7.14 -23.34
CA GLY A 372 -21.56 -6.86 -22.24
C GLY A 372 -21.56 -5.39 -21.85
N LEU A 373 -22.72 -4.79 -21.70
CA LEU A 373 -22.93 -3.49 -21.10
C LEU A 373 -23.69 -3.68 -19.78
N GLU A 374 -23.03 -3.44 -18.67
CA GLU A 374 -23.59 -3.64 -17.34
C GLU A 374 -24.06 -2.29 -16.78
N ILE A 375 -25.37 -2.16 -16.61
CA ILE A 375 -26.05 -0.95 -16.14
C ILE A 375 -26.64 -1.20 -14.75
N PRO A 376 -26.43 -0.31 -13.76
CA PRO A 376 -27.02 -0.45 -12.45
C PRO A 376 -28.55 -0.33 -12.49
N ASN A 377 -29.22 -1.17 -11.73
CA ASN A 377 -30.65 -1.07 -11.55
C ASN A 377 -31.03 0.18 -10.76
N PRO A 378 -32.19 0.80 -11.00
CA PRO A 378 -32.69 1.95 -10.24
C PRO A 378 -32.79 1.66 -8.73
N LYS A 379 -33.31 0.49 -8.38
CA LYS A 379 -33.33 -0.05 -7.02
C LYS A 379 -32.43 -1.27 -6.96
N ARG A 380 -31.41 -1.21 -6.11
CA ARG A 380 -30.46 -2.30 -5.91
C ARG A 380 -30.93 -3.18 -4.78
N GLN A 381 -30.92 -4.49 -4.96
CA GLN A 381 -31.20 -5.44 -3.91
C GLN A 381 -29.97 -5.58 -2.99
N ILE A 382 -30.21 -5.71 -1.70
CA ILE A 382 -29.21 -6.11 -0.72
C ILE A 382 -29.12 -7.63 -0.76
N VAL A 383 -27.91 -8.14 -0.94
CA VAL A 383 -27.62 -9.58 -0.90
C VAL A 383 -27.31 -9.96 0.54
N TYR A 384 -28.26 -10.57 1.26
CA TYR A 384 -28.04 -10.94 2.66
C TYR A 384 -27.14 -12.17 2.79
N LEU A 385 -26.28 -12.16 3.81
CA LEU A 385 -25.39 -13.29 4.09
C LEU A 385 -26.16 -14.56 4.43
N SER A 386 -27.28 -14.44 5.17
CA SER A 386 -28.18 -15.54 5.51
C SER A 386 -28.73 -16.27 4.27
N GLU A 387 -29.00 -15.52 3.20
CA GLU A 387 -29.50 -16.09 1.94
C GLU A 387 -28.46 -16.97 1.25
N ILE A 388 -27.20 -16.55 1.25
CA ILE A 388 -26.12 -17.33 0.64
C ILE A 388 -25.75 -18.54 1.50
N MET A 389 -25.66 -18.37 2.83
CA MET A 389 -25.38 -19.46 3.75
C MET A 389 -26.51 -20.49 3.81
N GLY A 390 -27.75 -20.05 3.64
CA GLY A 390 -28.93 -20.92 3.54
C GLY A 390 -29.08 -21.63 2.21
N SER A 391 -28.25 -21.31 1.20
CA SER A 391 -28.35 -21.90 -0.13
C SER A 391 -27.82 -23.34 -0.20
N GLN A 392 -28.38 -24.10 -1.14
CA GLN A 392 -27.86 -25.44 -1.47
C GLN A 392 -26.39 -25.37 -1.94
N ALA A 393 -26.02 -24.32 -2.68
CA ALA A 393 -24.65 -24.10 -3.14
C ALA A 393 -23.62 -24.03 -1.99
N TYR A 394 -23.98 -23.42 -0.85
CA TYR A 394 -23.12 -23.39 0.33
C TYR A 394 -23.10 -24.74 1.05
N ALA A 395 -24.22 -25.43 1.12
CA ALA A 395 -24.33 -26.76 1.73
C ALA A 395 -23.49 -27.80 0.98
N ASP A 396 -23.52 -27.77 -0.36
CA ASP A 396 -22.83 -28.73 -1.24
C ASP A 396 -21.30 -28.65 -1.13
N VAL A 397 -20.73 -27.51 -0.70
CA VAL A 397 -19.30 -27.40 -0.44
C VAL A 397 -18.97 -28.15 0.85
N SER A 398 -18.37 -29.34 0.74
CA SER A 398 -17.97 -30.16 1.88
C SER A 398 -16.77 -29.63 2.67
N SER A 399 -16.03 -28.69 2.09
CA SER A 399 -14.86 -28.06 2.72
C SER A 399 -15.26 -27.24 3.95
N PRO A 400 -14.53 -27.36 5.08
CA PRO A 400 -14.74 -26.51 6.26
C PRO A 400 -14.35 -25.04 6.01
N LEU A 401 -13.70 -24.75 4.88
CA LEU A 401 -13.28 -23.41 4.46
C LEU A 401 -14.16 -22.81 3.37
N ALA A 402 -15.45 -23.18 3.34
CA ALA A 402 -16.43 -22.57 2.43
C ALA A 402 -16.70 -21.12 2.80
N ILE A 403 -16.64 -20.23 1.80
CA ILE A 403 -16.88 -18.78 1.94
C ILE A 403 -18.10 -18.39 1.09
N ALA A 404 -19.07 -17.77 1.72
CA ALA A 404 -20.24 -17.17 1.06
C ALA A 404 -19.84 -15.83 0.45
N MET A 405 -19.58 -15.82 -0.87
CA MET A 405 -19.11 -14.61 -1.57
C MET A 405 -20.26 -13.61 -1.83
N GLY A 406 -21.42 -14.10 -2.25
CA GLY A 406 -22.57 -13.27 -2.63
C GLY A 406 -23.34 -13.85 -3.80
N LYS A 407 -23.88 -12.99 -4.68
CA LYS A 407 -24.61 -13.38 -5.90
C LYS A 407 -23.87 -12.93 -7.15
N ASP A 408 -23.92 -13.75 -8.19
CA ASP A 408 -23.48 -13.34 -9.52
C ASP A 408 -24.46 -12.34 -10.16
N ILE A 409 -24.14 -11.90 -11.36
CA ILE A 409 -25.00 -10.96 -12.10
C ILE A 409 -26.37 -11.52 -12.47
N ALA A 410 -26.55 -12.85 -12.50
CA ALA A 410 -27.81 -13.52 -12.76
C ALA A 410 -28.60 -13.80 -11.48
N GLY A 411 -28.09 -13.50 -10.30
CA GLY A 411 -28.71 -13.74 -9.00
C GLY A 411 -28.39 -15.09 -8.37
N LYS A 412 -27.53 -15.92 -8.98
CA LYS A 412 -27.12 -17.22 -8.42
C LYS A 412 -26.15 -17.01 -7.26
N ALA A 413 -26.30 -17.83 -6.21
CA ALA A 413 -25.38 -17.84 -5.09
C ALA A 413 -23.96 -18.29 -5.53
N VAL A 414 -22.96 -17.51 -5.16
CA VAL A 414 -21.55 -17.79 -5.40
C VAL A 414 -20.87 -18.12 -4.09
N VAL A 415 -20.33 -19.33 -4.02
CA VAL A 415 -19.59 -19.85 -2.87
C VAL A 415 -18.19 -20.22 -3.32
N ALA A 416 -17.21 -19.75 -2.59
CA ALA A 416 -15.80 -20.08 -2.83
C ALA A 416 -15.27 -21.02 -1.75
N ASP A 417 -14.26 -21.81 -2.10
CA ASP A 417 -13.58 -22.72 -1.17
C ASP A 417 -12.14 -22.25 -0.97
N LEU A 418 -11.80 -21.75 0.21
CA LEU A 418 -10.47 -21.25 0.52
C LEU A 418 -9.40 -22.35 0.43
N ALA A 419 -9.76 -23.63 0.63
CA ALA A 419 -8.82 -24.72 0.42
C ALA A 419 -8.41 -24.88 -1.06
N LYS A 420 -9.30 -24.54 -2.01
CA LYS A 420 -9.02 -24.56 -3.46
C LYS A 420 -8.31 -23.29 -3.92
N MET A 421 -8.67 -22.16 -3.36
CA MET A 421 -8.06 -20.84 -3.63
C MET A 421 -7.07 -20.41 -2.52
N PRO A 422 -6.07 -21.18 -2.18
CA PRO A 422 -5.35 -21.26 -0.88
C PRO A 422 -5.15 -19.95 -0.14
N HIS A 423 -5.01 -18.85 -0.87
CA HIS A 423 -4.81 -17.51 -0.36
C HIS A 423 -5.59 -16.53 -1.22
N VAL A 424 -6.12 -15.47 -0.60
CA VAL A 424 -6.90 -14.44 -1.29
C VAL A 424 -6.41 -13.05 -0.94
N LEU A 425 -6.25 -12.20 -1.96
CA LEU A 425 -5.99 -10.78 -1.85
C LEU A 425 -7.30 -10.02 -2.04
N VAL A 426 -7.67 -9.20 -1.08
CA VAL A 426 -8.89 -8.39 -1.08
C VAL A 426 -8.50 -6.91 -1.05
N ALA A 427 -8.89 -6.14 -2.07
CA ALA A 427 -8.54 -4.73 -2.09
C ALA A 427 -9.70 -3.85 -2.55
N GLY A 428 -9.76 -2.62 -2.02
CA GLY A 428 -10.77 -1.62 -2.37
C GLY A 428 -10.73 -0.42 -1.47
N THR A 429 -11.31 0.70 -1.90
CA THR A 429 -11.34 1.95 -1.13
C THR A 429 -12.29 1.86 0.06
N THR A 430 -12.16 2.81 1.00
CA THR A 430 -13.10 2.95 2.12
C THR A 430 -14.54 3.12 1.60
N GLY A 431 -15.50 2.41 2.19
CA GLY A 431 -16.90 2.42 1.77
C GLY A 431 -17.20 1.53 0.55
N SER A 432 -16.21 0.85 -0.05
CA SER A 432 -16.44 -0.05 -1.18
C SER A 432 -17.11 -1.38 -0.79
N GLY A 433 -17.08 -1.76 0.49
CA GLY A 433 -17.63 -3.01 1.03
C GLY A 433 -16.58 -4.03 1.47
N LYS A 434 -15.27 -3.67 1.48
CA LYS A 434 -14.16 -4.55 1.89
C LYS A 434 -14.36 -5.15 3.28
N SER A 435 -14.63 -4.31 4.30
CA SER A 435 -14.79 -4.74 5.69
C SER A 435 -15.98 -5.67 5.88
N VAL A 436 -17.12 -5.34 5.25
CA VAL A 436 -18.31 -6.20 5.26
C VAL A 436 -18.00 -7.57 4.65
N ALA A 437 -17.23 -7.60 3.56
CA ALA A 437 -16.84 -8.87 2.94
C ALA A 437 -15.88 -9.69 3.80
N ILE A 438 -14.95 -9.06 4.51
CA ILE A 438 -14.07 -9.77 5.46
C ILE A 438 -14.91 -10.37 6.60
N ASN A 439 -15.86 -9.61 7.16
CA ASN A 439 -16.79 -10.12 8.15
C ASN A 439 -17.63 -11.29 7.60
N ALA A 440 -18.14 -11.18 6.37
CA ALA A 440 -18.87 -12.26 5.71
C ALA A 440 -17.97 -13.52 5.51
N MET A 441 -16.69 -13.35 5.19
CA MET A 441 -15.73 -14.46 5.07
C MET A 441 -15.51 -15.14 6.44
N ILE A 442 -15.25 -14.37 7.50
CA ILE A 442 -15.03 -14.91 8.85
C ILE A 442 -16.28 -15.63 9.33
N LEU A 443 -17.47 -15.00 9.20
CA LEU A 443 -18.73 -15.63 9.57
C LEU A 443 -18.97 -16.91 8.78
N SER A 444 -18.65 -16.93 7.49
CA SER A 444 -18.76 -18.15 6.68
C SER A 444 -17.96 -19.32 7.28
N LEU A 445 -16.76 -19.06 7.78
CA LEU A 445 -15.90 -20.08 8.38
C LEU A 445 -16.49 -20.60 9.70
N VAL A 446 -16.94 -19.73 10.60
CA VAL A 446 -17.47 -20.15 11.91
C VAL A 446 -18.85 -20.80 11.80
N TYR A 447 -19.63 -20.53 10.75
CA TYR A 447 -20.88 -21.24 10.44
C TYR A 447 -20.68 -22.59 9.77
N LYS A 448 -19.48 -22.85 9.20
CA LYS A 448 -19.17 -24.09 8.49
C LYS A 448 -18.43 -25.10 9.35
N ALA A 449 -17.60 -24.64 10.29
CA ALA A 449 -16.70 -25.47 11.04
C ALA A 449 -16.53 -25.03 12.48
N GLU A 450 -16.38 -25.99 13.37
CA GLU A 450 -16.04 -25.79 14.80
C GLU A 450 -14.60 -25.34 14.98
N ALA A 451 -14.29 -24.80 16.18
CA ALA A 451 -12.94 -24.42 16.58
C ALA A 451 -11.93 -25.58 16.56
N SER A 452 -12.38 -26.83 16.71
CA SER A 452 -11.56 -28.03 16.56
C SER A 452 -11.04 -28.25 15.15
N LYS A 453 -11.74 -27.76 14.12
CA LYS A 453 -11.43 -27.96 12.69
C LYS A 453 -10.81 -26.74 12.02
N VAL A 454 -11.21 -25.55 12.43
CA VAL A 454 -10.73 -24.27 11.86
C VAL A 454 -10.33 -23.33 12.99
N ARG A 455 -9.11 -22.83 12.95
CA ARG A 455 -8.58 -21.84 13.87
C ARG A 455 -8.15 -20.60 13.10
N MET A 456 -8.15 -19.46 13.76
CA MET A 456 -7.88 -18.16 13.13
C MET A 456 -6.84 -17.35 13.88
N ILE A 457 -6.07 -16.57 13.12
CA ILE A 457 -5.26 -15.46 13.62
C ILE A 457 -5.77 -14.20 12.91
N LEU A 458 -6.25 -13.24 13.70
CA LEU A 458 -6.81 -12.00 13.20
C LEU A 458 -5.84 -10.84 13.47
N ILE A 459 -5.50 -10.09 12.42
CA ILE A 459 -4.58 -8.94 12.48
C ILE A 459 -5.34 -7.69 12.03
N ASP A 460 -5.55 -6.77 12.98
CA ASP A 460 -6.29 -5.53 12.80
C ASP A 460 -5.48 -4.34 13.33
N PRO A 461 -4.59 -3.76 12.52
CA PRO A 461 -3.75 -2.64 12.93
C PRO A 461 -4.52 -1.38 13.34
N LYS A 462 -5.77 -1.26 12.93
CA LYS A 462 -6.62 -0.08 13.18
C LYS A 462 -7.55 -0.22 14.37
N MET A 463 -7.71 -1.42 14.91
CA MET A 463 -8.64 -1.75 16.02
C MET A 463 -10.12 -1.42 15.70
N LEU A 464 -10.53 -1.49 14.43
CA LEU A 464 -11.83 -1.03 14.00
C LEU A 464 -12.76 -2.15 13.51
N GLU A 465 -12.20 -3.15 12.84
CA GLU A 465 -12.99 -4.09 12.04
C GLU A 465 -13.06 -5.49 12.67
N LEU A 466 -11.93 -5.99 13.19
CA LEU A 466 -11.80 -7.37 13.67
C LEU A 466 -11.81 -7.51 15.19
N SER A 467 -11.68 -6.42 15.94
CA SER A 467 -11.67 -6.43 17.42
C SER A 467 -12.97 -6.99 18.03
N VAL A 468 -14.08 -6.96 17.29
CA VAL A 468 -15.35 -7.56 17.70
C VAL A 468 -15.25 -9.06 17.96
N TYR A 469 -14.34 -9.76 17.23
CA TYR A 469 -14.14 -11.21 17.35
C TYR A 469 -13.28 -11.63 18.54
N GLU A 470 -12.76 -10.67 19.31
CA GLU A 470 -11.95 -10.98 20.50
C GLU A 470 -12.67 -11.98 21.41
N GLY A 471 -11.97 -13.05 21.82
CA GLY A 471 -12.49 -14.06 22.75
C GLY A 471 -13.37 -15.15 22.15
N ILE A 472 -13.49 -15.31 20.83
CA ILE A 472 -14.18 -16.48 20.25
C ILE A 472 -13.29 -17.73 20.30
N PRO A 473 -13.86 -18.95 20.43
CA PRO A 473 -13.11 -20.20 20.55
C PRO A 473 -12.16 -20.50 19.38
N HIS A 474 -12.44 -19.93 18.19
CA HIS A 474 -11.66 -20.14 16.98
C HIS A 474 -10.31 -19.42 16.96
N LEU A 475 -10.05 -18.49 17.88
CA LEU A 475 -8.81 -17.72 17.88
C LEU A 475 -7.62 -18.52 18.45
N LEU A 476 -6.47 -18.42 17.77
CA LEU A 476 -5.19 -18.95 18.24
C LEU A 476 -4.41 -17.95 19.11
N ALA A 477 -4.68 -16.67 18.97
CA ALA A 477 -4.13 -15.57 19.74
C ALA A 477 -5.18 -14.47 19.88
N PRO A 478 -5.06 -13.56 20.86
CA PRO A 478 -5.86 -12.33 20.88
C PRO A 478 -5.78 -11.59 19.54
N VAL A 479 -6.78 -10.77 19.23
CA VAL A 479 -6.74 -9.97 17.98
C VAL A 479 -5.52 -9.06 18.00
N ILE A 480 -4.67 -9.21 16.99
CA ILE A 480 -3.34 -8.58 16.95
C ILE A 480 -3.48 -7.18 16.39
N THR A 481 -3.11 -6.20 17.18
CA THR A 481 -3.19 -4.77 16.83
C THR A 481 -1.81 -4.12 16.67
N ASP A 482 -0.79 -4.69 17.32
CA ASP A 482 0.60 -4.23 17.19
C ASP A 482 1.29 -4.82 15.96
N MET A 483 1.99 -3.95 15.20
CA MET A 483 2.63 -4.34 13.94
C MET A 483 3.79 -5.32 14.11
N ARG A 484 4.50 -5.26 15.27
CA ARG A 484 5.61 -6.17 15.55
C ARG A 484 5.07 -7.54 15.94
N GLN A 485 4.00 -7.58 16.76
CA GLN A 485 3.30 -8.81 17.06
C GLN A 485 2.69 -9.46 15.82
N ALA A 486 2.20 -8.66 14.88
CA ALA A 486 1.72 -9.16 13.58
C ALA A 486 2.84 -9.84 12.77
N ALA A 487 4.05 -9.25 12.74
CA ALA A 487 5.20 -9.89 12.12
C ALA A 487 5.61 -11.19 12.84
N ASN A 488 5.56 -11.21 14.18
CA ASN A 488 5.83 -12.40 14.96
C ASN A 488 4.81 -13.52 14.68
N ALA A 489 3.53 -13.19 14.59
CA ALA A 489 2.48 -14.15 14.26
C ALA A 489 2.63 -14.74 12.83
N LEU A 490 3.07 -13.93 11.88
CA LEU A 490 3.38 -14.42 10.54
C LEU A 490 4.60 -15.33 10.52
N ASN A 491 5.65 -15.01 11.27
CA ASN A 491 6.82 -15.87 11.45
C ASN A 491 6.46 -17.17 12.18
N TRP A 492 5.61 -17.11 13.21
CA TRP A 492 5.06 -18.31 13.83
C TRP A 492 4.30 -19.17 12.81
N GLY A 493 3.49 -18.55 11.94
CA GLY A 493 2.80 -19.27 10.88
C GLY A 493 3.75 -20.00 9.94
N VAL A 494 4.92 -19.42 9.63
CA VAL A 494 5.98 -20.08 8.84
C VAL A 494 6.58 -21.24 9.62
N ALA A 495 6.89 -21.07 10.89
CA ALA A 495 7.43 -22.12 11.74
C ALA A 495 6.43 -23.30 11.89
N GLU A 496 5.15 -23.00 12.11
CA GLU A 496 4.08 -24.01 12.19
C GLU A 496 3.91 -24.74 10.84
N MET A 497 4.01 -24.04 9.73
CA MET A 497 4.03 -24.67 8.41
C MET A 497 5.17 -25.69 8.29
N GLU A 498 6.38 -25.31 8.70
CA GLU A 498 7.56 -26.19 8.65
C GLU A 498 7.44 -27.37 9.61
N ARG A 499 6.91 -27.13 10.82
CA ARG A 499 6.60 -28.18 11.79
C ARG A 499 5.62 -29.19 11.19
N ARG A 500 4.53 -28.73 10.57
CA ARG A 500 3.55 -29.60 9.91
C ARG A 500 4.16 -30.39 8.76
N TYR A 501 5.03 -29.80 7.95
CA TYR A 501 5.75 -30.49 6.90
C TYR A 501 6.64 -31.61 7.43
N LYS A 502 7.37 -31.36 8.52
CA LYS A 502 8.19 -32.40 9.17
C LYS A 502 7.32 -33.58 9.64
N LEU A 503 6.18 -33.31 10.30
CA LEU A 503 5.23 -34.35 10.75
C LEU A 503 4.65 -35.12 9.57
N MET A 504 4.18 -34.45 8.51
CA MET A 504 3.64 -35.08 7.30
C MET A 504 4.68 -35.94 6.60
N SER A 505 5.94 -35.49 6.55
CA SER A 505 7.05 -36.23 5.95
C SER A 505 7.32 -37.54 6.70
N VAL A 506 7.38 -37.50 8.03
CA VAL A 506 7.59 -38.71 8.85
C VAL A 506 6.44 -39.70 8.67
N LEU A 507 5.21 -39.22 8.60
CA LEU A 507 4.03 -40.06 8.37
C LEU A 507 3.84 -40.49 6.93
N GLY A 508 4.66 -40.00 5.98
CA GLY A 508 4.58 -40.36 4.56
C GLY A 508 3.30 -39.84 3.88
N VAL A 509 2.73 -38.72 4.34
CA VAL A 509 1.52 -38.13 3.76
C VAL A 509 1.85 -36.81 3.06
N ARG A 510 1.03 -36.44 2.04
CA ARG A 510 1.31 -35.28 1.17
C ARG A 510 0.57 -34.01 1.56
N ASN A 511 -0.45 -34.11 2.40
CA ASN A 511 -1.28 -32.99 2.83
C ASN A 511 -1.91 -33.23 4.21
N LEU A 512 -2.43 -32.16 4.81
CA LEU A 512 -3.07 -32.17 6.12
C LEU A 512 -4.27 -33.12 6.20
N ALA A 513 -5.07 -33.20 5.14
CA ALA A 513 -6.23 -34.10 5.11
C ALA A 513 -5.79 -35.57 5.26
N GLY A 514 -4.73 -35.97 4.53
CA GLY A 514 -4.15 -37.30 4.65
C GLY A 514 -3.53 -37.56 6.02
N TYR A 515 -2.92 -36.52 6.64
CA TYR A 515 -2.41 -36.57 8.01
C TYR A 515 -3.56 -36.86 8.99
N ASN A 516 -4.62 -36.03 8.96
CA ASN A 516 -5.76 -36.16 9.87
C ASN A 516 -6.51 -37.48 9.71
N VAL A 517 -6.65 -38.00 8.47
CA VAL A 517 -7.24 -39.30 8.23
C VAL A 517 -6.40 -40.39 8.91
N LYS A 518 -5.08 -40.40 8.70
CA LYS A 518 -4.18 -41.39 9.25
C LYS A 518 -4.15 -41.39 10.78
N VAL A 519 -4.14 -40.19 11.39
CA VAL A 519 -4.19 -40.02 12.87
C VAL A 519 -5.54 -40.48 13.41
N ARG A 520 -6.64 -40.11 12.77
CA ARG A 520 -8.00 -40.48 13.17
C ARG A 520 -8.19 -42.00 13.11
N ASP A 521 -7.72 -42.66 12.04
CA ASP A 521 -7.83 -44.07 11.88
C ASP A 521 -7.01 -44.83 12.95
N ALA A 522 -5.77 -44.37 13.24
CA ALA A 522 -4.94 -44.93 14.30
C ALA A 522 -5.57 -44.77 15.71
N ILE A 523 -6.24 -43.66 15.97
CA ILE A 523 -6.97 -43.45 17.26
C ILE A 523 -8.17 -44.38 17.33
N LYS A 524 -8.91 -44.59 16.22
CA LYS A 524 -10.05 -45.52 16.18
C LYS A 524 -9.63 -46.96 16.34
N ASP A 525 -8.46 -47.36 15.81
CA ASP A 525 -7.91 -48.68 15.94
C ASP A 525 -7.28 -48.98 17.30
N GLY A 526 -7.32 -48.00 18.23
CA GLY A 526 -6.76 -48.11 19.58
C GLY A 526 -5.23 -48.06 19.67
N ASN A 527 -4.57 -47.75 18.54
CA ASN A 527 -3.11 -47.60 18.46
C ASN A 527 -2.74 -46.19 18.02
N PRO A 528 -2.82 -45.19 18.92
CA PRO A 528 -2.50 -43.82 18.57
C PRO A 528 -1.03 -43.68 18.14
N ILE A 529 -0.79 -42.93 17.09
CA ILE A 529 0.57 -42.67 16.58
C ILE A 529 1.25 -41.73 17.57
N THR A 530 2.42 -42.10 18.03
CA THR A 530 3.21 -41.30 18.98
C THR A 530 3.93 -40.13 18.23
N HIS A 531 4.11 -39.03 18.91
CA HIS A 531 4.77 -37.84 18.35
C HIS A 531 6.25 -38.16 18.05
N PRO A 532 6.72 -38.09 16.78
CA PRO A 532 8.05 -38.56 16.38
C PRO A 532 9.20 -37.69 16.90
N PHE A 533 8.89 -36.46 17.40
CA PHE A 533 9.87 -35.49 17.88
C PHE A 533 9.62 -35.14 19.35
N THR A 534 9.14 -36.12 20.16
CA THR A 534 8.90 -35.91 21.59
C THR A 534 10.21 -35.72 22.34
N LEU A 535 10.21 -34.74 23.27
CA LEU A 535 11.33 -34.51 24.20
C LEU A 535 11.38 -35.53 25.36
N THR A 536 10.28 -36.28 25.57
CA THR A 536 10.15 -37.31 26.61
C THR A 536 9.98 -38.68 25.99
N PRO A 537 11.09 -39.39 25.64
CA PRO A 537 11.03 -40.71 25.02
C PRO A 537 10.28 -41.77 25.87
N ASP A 538 10.28 -41.61 27.19
CA ASP A 538 9.67 -42.56 28.14
C ASP A 538 8.15 -42.40 28.25
N SER A 539 7.57 -41.30 27.80
CA SER A 539 6.12 -41.04 27.77
C SER A 539 5.76 -40.22 26.51
N PRO A 540 5.79 -40.85 25.33
CA PRO A 540 5.51 -40.13 24.08
C PRO A 540 4.05 -39.72 23.99
N GLU A 541 3.81 -38.45 23.73
CA GLU A 541 2.47 -37.92 23.50
C GLU A 541 1.85 -38.45 22.22
N PRO A 542 0.56 -38.80 22.21
CA PRO A 542 -0.12 -39.19 20.99
C PRO A 542 -0.29 -37.99 20.05
N LEU A 543 -0.25 -38.24 18.74
CA LEU A 543 -0.60 -37.21 17.74
C LEU A 543 -2.10 -37.01 17.68
N ASP A 544 -2.51 -35.75 17.65
CA ASP A 544 -3.89 -35.32 17.44
C ASP A 544 -4.14 -34.84 16.02
N GLU A 545 -5.43 -34.70 15.66
CA GLU A 545 -5.82 -34.05 14.42
C GLU A 545 -5.42 -32.56 14.46
N LEU A 546 -4.83 -32.09 13.35
CA LEU A 546 -4.42 -30.70 13.24
C LEU A 546 -5.52 -29.87 12.56
N PRO A 547 -5.91 -28.72 13.14
CA PRO A 547 -6.89 -27.82 12.52
C PRO A 547 -6.32 -27.11 11.31
N LEU A 548 -7.22 -26.66 10.44
CA LEU A 548 -6.91 -25.67 9.41
C LEU A 548 -6.70 -24.31 10.08
N ILE A 549 -5.75 -23.53 9.60
CA ILE A 549 -5.45 -22.19 10.15
C ILE A 549 -5.73 -21.15 9.07
N VAL A 550 -6.50 -20.12 9.42
CA VAL A 550 -6.75 -18.97 8.55
C VAL A 550 -6.19 -17.72 9.21
N ILE A 551 -5.23 -17.08 8.54
CA ILE A 551 -4.65 -15.83 8.96
C ILE A 551 -5.32 -14.71 8.17
N VAL A 552 -6.00 -13.80 8.86
CA VAL A 552 -6.72 -12.66 8.25
C VAL A 552 -5.97 -11.37 8.60
N ILE A 553 -5.63 -10.61 7.57
CA ILE A 553 -5.00 -9.29 7.69
C ILE A 553 -5.97 -8.26 7.13
N ASP A 554 -6.50 -7.36 7.96
CA ASP A 554 -7.46 -6.33 7.51
C ASP A 554 -6.80 -5.22 6.69
N GLU A 555 -5.59 -4.77 7.09
CA GLU A 555 -4.90 -3.71 6.37
C GLU A 555 -3.41 -4.00 6.22
N LEU A 556 -3.05 -4.58 5.06
CA LEU A 556 -1.66 -4.88 4.74
C LEU A 556 -0.80 -3.62 4.62
N ALA A 557 -1.36 -2.51 4.14
CA ALA A 557 -0.60 -1.29 3.93
C ALA A 557 0.05 -0.78 5.21
N ASP A 558 -0.66 -0.85 6.34
CA ASP A 558 -0.14 -0.35 7.61
C ASP A 558 1.01 -1.24 8.12
N LEU A 559 0.95 -2.55 7.89
CA LEU A 559 2.05 -3.47 8.18
C LEU A 559 3.27 -3.21 7.29
N MET A 560 3.06 -3.04 5.97
CA MET A 560 4.15 -2.80 5.02
C MET A 560 4.87 -1.48 5.27
N MET A 561 4.14 -0.44 5.69
CA MET A 561 4.73 0.88 6.00
C MET A 561 5.60 0.88 7.27
N VAL A 562 5.27 0.07 8.27
CA VAL A 562 5.96 0.06 9.57
C VAL A 562 7.06 -0.99 9.61
N VAL A 563 6.79 -2.19 9.15
CA VAL A 563 7.67 -3.36 9.31
C VAL A 563 8.29 -3.79 7.97
N GLY A 564 7.65 -3.47 6.84
CA GLY A 564 8.19 -3.67 5.49
C GLY A 564 8.51 -5.13 5.17
N LYS A 565 9.77 -5.38 4.75
CA LYS A 565 10.23 -6.71 4.30
C LYS A 565 10.05 -7.84 5.33
N LYS A 566 10.05 -7.53 6.63
CA LYS A 566 9.83 -8.53 7.69
C LYS A 566 8.41 -9.11 7.69
N VAL A 567 7.46 -8.47 7.01
CA VAL A 567 6.10 -8.96 6.81
C VAL A 567 5.94 -9.55 5.40
N GLU A 568 6.55 -8.94 4.40
CA GLU A 568 6.45 -9.40 3.01
C GLU A 568 7.01 -10.82 2.84
N GLU A 569 8.18 -11.10 3.40
CA GLU A 569 8.85 -12.40 3.26
C GLU A 569 8.03 -13.55 3.88
N PRO A 570 7.56 -13.50 5.13
CA PRO A 570 6.70 -14.53 5.69
C PRO A 570 5.40 -14.75 4.91
N ILE A 571 4.74 -13.67 4.46
CA ILE A 571 3.54 -13.77 3.62
C ILE A 571 3.85 -14.53 2.33
N ALA A 572 4.95 -14.19 1.64
CA ALA A 572 5.35 -14.87 0.42
C ALA A 572 5.68 -16.35 0.66
N ARG A 573 6.41 -16.69 1.74
CA ARG A 573 6.74 -18.08 2.12
C ARG A 573 5.48 -18.90 2.41
N LEU A 574 4.55 -18.34 3.18
CA LEU A 574 3.27 -18.97 3.46
C LEU A 574 2.47 -19.17 2.15
N ALA A 575 2.34 -18.12 1.33
CA ALA A 575 1.59 -18.18 0.09
C ALA A 575 2.15 -19.23 -0.90
N GLN A 576 3.46 -19.47 -0.89
CA GLN A 576 4.08 -20.47 -1.76
C GLN A 576 3.86 -21.91 -1.32
N LYS A 577 3.87 -22.16 -0.01
CA LYS A 577 4.02 -23.54 0.50
C LYS A 577 2.90 -23.95 1.48
N ALA A 578 2.18 -23.05 2.12
CA ALA A 578 1.32 -23.39 3.24
C ALA A 578 0.03 -24.13 2.87
N ARG A 579 -0.37 -24.16 1.59
CA ARG A 579 -1.59 -24.84 1.14
C ARG A 579 -1.69 -26.30 1.60
N ALA A 580 -0.62 -27.07 1.41
CA ALA A 580 -0.63 -28.49 1.71
C ALA A 580 -0.71 -28.78 3.22
N CYS A 581 -0.19 -27.90 4.07
CA CYS A 581 -0.26 -28.03 5.52
C CYS A 581 -1.47 -27.33 6.16
N GLY A 582 -2.42 -26.84 5.34
CA GLY A 582 -3.70 -26.30 5.79
C GLY A 582 -3.60 -24.93 6.47
N ILE A 583 -2.68 -24.08 6.04
CA ILE A 583 -2.59 -22.67 6.49
C ILE A 583 -2.94 -21.77 5.30
N HIS A 584 -3.87 -20.87 5.51
CA HIS A 584 -4.46 -20.02 4.49
C HIS A 584 -4.39 -18.55 4.86
N LEU A 585 -4.25 -17.69 3.87
CA LEU A 585 -4.15 -16.24 4.06
C LEU A 585 -5.35 -15.52 3.43
N VAL A 586 -5.94 -14.61 4.17
CA VAL A 586 -6.86 -13.58 3.67
C VAL A 586 -6.17 -12.25 3.91
N VAL A 587 -5.64 -11.65 2.86
CA VAL A 587 -4.85 -10.41 2.94
C VAL A 587 -5.65 -9.28 2.34
N ALA A 588 -5.99 -8.28 3.16
CA ALA A 588 -6.79 -7.17 2.70
C ALA A 588 -6.04 -5.83 2.78
N THR A 589 -6.45 -4.88 1.93
CA THR A 589 -5.91 -3.51 1.97
C THR A 589 -6.90 -2.50 1.38
N GLN A 590 -6.92 -1.29 1.95
CA GLN A 590 -7.63 -0.13 1.40
C GLN A 590 -6.73 0.74 0.51
N ARG A 591 -5.42 0.44 0.45
CA ARG A 591 -4.43 1.18 -0.33
C ARG A 591 -3.79 0.28 -1.39
N PRO A 592 -4.43 0.10 -2.55
CA PRO A 592 -3.94 -0.78 -3.60
C PRO A 592 -2.79 -0.16 -4.40
N SER A 593 -1.72 0.25 -3.73
CA SER A 593 -0.50 0.75 -4.36
C SER A 593 0.49 -0.38 -4.67
N VAL A 594 1.42 -0.14 -5.59
CA VAL A 594 2.46 -1.11 -5.97
C VAL A 594 3.41 -1.41 -4.80
N ASP A 595 3.60 -0.45 -3.90
CA ASP A 595 4.44 -0.60 -2.70
C ASP A 595 3.79 -1.52 -1.65
N VAL A 596 2.47 -1.65 -1.67
CA VAL A 596 1.70 -2.52 -0.76
C VAL A 596 1.44 -3.88 -1.41
N ILE A 597 0.92 -3.88 -2.63
CA ILE A 597 0.66 -5.08 -3.42
C ILE A 597 1.86 -5.32 -4.34
N THR A 598 2.94 -5.79 -3.76
CA THR A 598 4.21 -6.00 -4.48
C THR A 598 4.12 -7.13 -5.50
N GLY A 599 5.07 -7.16 -6.42
CA GLY A 599 5.17 -8.25 -7.39
C GLY A 599 5.32 -9.63 -6.73
N LEU A 600 6.00 -9.69 -5.57
CA LEU A 600 6.19 -10.92 -4.81
C LEU A 600 4.86 -11.45 -4.22
N ILE A 601 4.05 -10.56 -3.66
CA ILE A 601 2.71 -10.90 -3.15
C ILE A 601 1.80 -11.36 -4.29
N LYS A 602 1.77 -10.61 -5.40
CA LYS A 602 0.92 -10.95 -6.56
C LYS A 602 1.28 -12.29 -7.21
N ALA A 603 2.56 -12.62 -7.29
CA ALA A 603 3.01 -13.88 -7.87
C ALA A 603 2.56 -15.10 -7.06
N ASN A 604 2.38 -14.95 -5.74
CA ASN A 604 2.11 -16.04 -4.82
C ASN A 604 0.64 -16.12 -4.36
N ILE A 605 -0.12 -15.02 -4.47
CA ILE A 605 -1.56 -14.99 -4.17
C ILE A 605 -2.33 -14.81 -5.48
N PRO A 606 -2.73 -15.90 -6.14
CA PRO A 606 -3.37 -15.86 -7.46
C PRO A 606 -4.85 -15.47 -7.39
N THR A 607 -5.52 -15.69 -6.26
CA THR A 607 -6.92 -15.31 -6.07
C THR A 607 -7.05 -13.87 -5.67
N ARG A 608 -7.85 -13.12 -6.39
CA ARG A 608 -7.98 -11.67 -6.18
C ARG A 608 -9.43 -11.25 -6.13
N VAL A 609 -9.73 -10.38 -5.20
CA VAL A 609 -11.03 -9.72 -5.03
C VAL A 609 -10.80 -8.23 -5.05
N ALA A 610 -11.32 -7.55 -6.05
CA ALA A 610 -11.27 -6.11 -6.17
C ALA A 610 -12.66 -5.52 -5.95
N PHE A 611 -12.82 -4.75 -4.91
CA PHE A 611 -13.93 -3.83 -4.73
C PHE A 611 -13.71 -2.56 -5.52
N GLN A 612 -14.64 -1.60 -5.41
CA GLN A 612 -14.51 -0.31 -6.07
C GLN A 612 -13.20 0.38 -5.68
N VAL A 613 -12.49 0.90 -6.68
CA VAL A 613 -11.26 1.67 -6.52
C VAL A 613 -11.37 3.03 -7.22
N SER A 614 -10.47 3.96 -6.86
CA SER A 614 -10.53 5.34 -7.36
C SER A 614 -10.01 5.49 -8.79
N SER A 615 -9.09 4.63 -9.21
CA SER A 615 -8.42 4.78 -10.49
C SER A 615 -8.27 3.46 -11.26
N LYS A 616 -8.07 3.58 -12.59
CA LYS A 616 -7.71 2.45 -13.45
C LYS A 616 -6.36 1.83 -13.08
N ILE A 617 -5.46 2.62 -12.50
CA ILE A 617 -4.14 2.17 -12.05
C ILE A 617 -4.31 1.23 -10.87
N ASP A 618 -5.14 1.59 -9.89
CA ASP A 618 -5.43 0.77 -8.73
C ASP A 618 -6.06 -0.58 -9.15
N SER A 619 -7.01 -0.54 -10.10
CA SER A 619 -7.60 -1.76 -10.66
C SER A 619 -6.53 -2.68 -11.27
N ARG A 620 -5.59 -2.12 -12.05
CA ARG A 620 -4.48 -2.89 -12.63
C ARG A 620 -3.52 -3.41 -11.56
N THR A 621 -3.31 -2.64 -10.49
CA THR A 621 -2.46 -3.10 -9.38
C THR A 621 -3.05 -4.35 -8.73
N ILE A 622 -4.36 -4.47 -8.62
CA ILE A 622 -5.03 -5.63 -8.01
C ILE A 622 -5.20 -6.77 -9.01
N LEU A 623 -5.86 -6.49 -10.15
CA LEU A 623 -6.37 -7.51 -11.10
C LEU A 623 -5.52 -7.69 -12.35
N ASP A 624 -4.44 -6.92 -12.51
CA ASP A 624 -3.66 -6.77 -13.74
C ASP A 624 -4.49 -6.24 -14.94
N GLN A 625 -5.75 -5.83 -14.72
CA GLN A 625 -6.66 -5.29 -15.72
C GLN A 625 -7.56 -4.19 -15.14
N MET A 626 -8.16 -3.40 -16.02
CA MET A 626 -9.12 -2.36 -15.65
C MET A 626 -10.50 -2.96 -15.36
N GLY A 627 -11.36 -2.19 -14.65
CA GLY A 627 -12.77 -2.51 -14.46
C GLY A 627 -13.26 -2.33 -13.02
N ALA A 628 -12.39 -2.40 -12.01
CA ALA A 628 -12.77 -2.17 -10.62
C ALA A 628 -13.12 -0.69 -10.34
N GLU A 629 -12.59 0.25 -11.13
CA GLU A 629 -12.95 1.67 -11.07
C GLU A 629 -14.38 1.98 -11.53
N ALA A 630 -15.01 1.05 -12.24
CA ALA A 630 -16.38 1.19 -12.73
C ALA A 630 -17.42 0.48 -11.85
N LEU A 631 -16.99 -0.13 -10.75
CA LEU A 631 -17.85 -0.78 -9.77
C LEU A 631 -18.69 0.25 -8.98
N LEU A 632 -19.79 -0.22 -8.41
CA LEU A 632 -20.80 0.63 -7.78
C LEU A 632 -20.54 0.92 -6.29
N GLY A 633 -19.55 0.24 -5.68
CA GLY A 633 -19.34 0.23 -4.24
C GLY A 633 -20.36 -0.62 -3.49
N GLN A 634 -20.37 -0.52 -2.16
CA GLN A 634 -21.35 -1.22 -1.30
C GLN A 634 -21.38 -2.75 -1.55
N GLY A 635 -20.24 -3.38 -1.67
CA GLY A 635 -20.13 -4.82 -1.86
C GLY A 635 -20.02 -5.28 -3.32
N ASP A 636 -20.15 -4.39 -4.29
CA ASP A 636 -19.93 -4.72 -5.70
C ASP A 636 -18.43 -5.00 -5.94
N MET A 637 -18.10 -6.17 -6.43
CA MET A 637 -16.71 -6.63 -6.55
C MET A 637 -16.45 -7.43 -7.83
N LEU A 638 -15.18 -7.47 -8.19
CA LEU A 638 -14.64 -8.35 -9.21
C LEU A 638 -13.84 -9.45 -8.53
N TYR A 639 -14.27 -10.68 -8.68
CA TYR A 639 -13.63 -11.88 -8.17
C TYR A 639 -12.89 -12.59 -9.29
N GLN A 640 -11.59 -12.82 -9.11
CA GLN A 640 -10.74 -13.57 -10.01
C GLN A 640 -10.28 -14.84 -9.31
N PRO A 641 -10.91 -15.99 -9.60
CA PRO A 641 -10.46 -17.27 -9.08
C PRO A 641 -9.12 -17.69 -9.70
N PRO A 642 -8.36 -18.59 -9.03
CA PRO A 642 -7.07 -19.03 -9.52
C PRO A 642 -7.21 -19.73 -10.87
N GLY A 643 -6.28 -19.44 -11.79
CA GLY A 643 -6.25 -20.05 -13.12
C GLY A 643 -7.20 -19.42 -14.14
N THR A 644 -7.92 -18.36 -13.79
CA THR A 644 -8.78 -17.62 -14.73
C THR A 644 -8.18 -16.26 -15.08
N THR A 645 -8.35 -15.87 -16.34
CA THR A 645 -7.88 -14.58 -16.83
C THR A 645 -8.93 -13.48 -16.68
N TYR A 646 -10.22 -13.86 -16.65
CA TYR A 646 -11.33 -12.92 -16.60
C TYR A 646 -11.98 -12.93 -15.21
N PRO A 647 -12.08 -11.77 -14.54
CA PRO A 647 -12.77 -11.67 -13.26
C PRO A 647 -14.28 -11.75 -13.46
N GLN A 648 -14.95 -12.43 -12.54
CA GLN A 648 -16.39 -12.47 -12.43
C GLN A 648 -16.88 -11.31 -11.57
N ARG A 649 -17.95 -10.64 -11.98
CA ARG A 649 -18.62 -9.65 -11.15
C ARG A 649 -19.55 -10.34 -10.18
N ILE A 650 -19.41 -10.03 -8.89
CA ILE A 650 -20.20 -10.58 -7.80
C ILE A 650 -20.70 -9.40 -6.95
N HIS A 651 -21.93 -9.50 -6.52
CA HIS A 651 -22.48 -8.60 -5.50
C HIS A 651 -22.32 -9.27 -4.15
N GLY A 652 -21.41 -8.73 -3.35
CA GLY A 652 -20.98 -9.32 -2.09
C GLY A 652 -22.10 -9.46 -1.08
N ALA A 653 -22.03 -10.52 -0.28
CA ALA A 653 -22.95 -10.76 0.79
C ALA A 653 -22.82 -9.66 1.87
N PHE A 654 -23.93 -9.08 2.26
CA PHE A 654 -24.03 -8.06 3.28
C PHE A 654 -24.31 -8.70 4.65
N VAL A 655 -23.61 -8.23 5.65
CA VAL A 655 -23.85 -8.51 7.06
C VAL A 655 -23.68 -7.21 7.85
N SER A 656 -24.58 -6.95 8.77
CA SER A 656 -24.54 -5.78 9.65
C SER A 656 -23.67 -6.05 10.89
N ASP A 657 -23.16 -4.99 11.50
CA ASP A 657 -22.38 -5.10 12.74
C ASP A 657 -23.20 -5.72 13.88
N ALA A 658 -24.51 -5.48 13.92
CA ALA A 658 -25.40 -6.09 14.89
C ALA A 658 -25.49 -7.62 14.73
N GLU A 659 -25.48 -8.14 13.50
CA GLU A 659 -25.45 -9.59 13.24
C GLU A 659 -24.12 -10.17 13.68
N VAL A 660 -22.99 -9.51 13.35
CA VAL A 660 -21.65 -9.93 13.78
C VAL A 660 -21.61 -10.05 15.31
N HIS A 661 -22.10 -9.03 16.02
CA HIS A 661 -22.13 -9.05 17.49
C HIS A 661 -22.97 -10.20 18.05
N ARG A 662 -24.17 -10.46 17.49
CA ARG A 662 -25.02 -11.58 17.93
C ARG A 662 -24.32 -12.92 17.78
N VAL A 663 -23.69 -13.15 16.63
CA VAL A 663 -22.96 -14.39 16.36
C VAL A 663 -21.75 -14.53 17.28
N VAL A 664 -20.95 -13.48 17.47
CA VAL A 664 -19.78 -13.48 18.35
C VAL A 664 -20.19 -13.76 19.80
N GLN A 665 -21.25 -13.12 20.29
CA GLN A 665 -21.76 -13.40 21.63
C GLN A 665 -22.17 -14.86 21.78
N HIS A 666 -22.87 -15.40 20.80
CA HIS A 666 -23.24 -16.82 20.80
C HIS A 666 -22.01 -17.74 20.85
N LEU A 667 -20.98 -17.47 20.02
CA LEU A 667 -19.74 -18.25 20.01
C LEU A 667 -19.00 -18.21 21.36
N LYS A 668 -18.98 -17.07 22.04
CA LYS A 668 -18.40 -16.93 23.38
C LYS A 668 -19.12 -17.74 24.45
N THR A 669 -20.41 -18.03 24.27
CA THR A 669 -21.14 -18.91 25.20
C THR A 669 -20.82 -20.40 24.96
N GLN A 670 -20.29 -20.77 23.79
CA GLN A 670 -19.96 -22.15 23.45
C GLN A 670 -18.60 -22.61 24.03
N GLY A 671 -17.69 -21.68 24.31
CA GLY A 671 -16.38 -22.01 24.87
C GLY A 671 -15.44 -20.83 24.93
N GLU A 672 -14.38 -20.99 25.71
CA GLU A 672 -13.28 -20.02 25.81
C GLU A 672 -12.23 -20.29 24.72
N PRO A 673 -11.50 -19.25 24.26
CA PRO A 673 -10.42 -19.44 23.30
C PRO A 673 -9.24 -20.17 23.95
N ASN A 674 -8.70 -21.14 23.25
CA ASN A 674 -7.45 -21.78 23.62
C ASN A 674 -6.29 -21.10 22.88
N TYR A 675 -5.72 -20.07 23.47
CA TYR A 675 -4.61 -19.32 22.89
C TYR A 675 -3.31 -20.11 22.96
N ILE A 676 -2.50 -20.02 21.91
CA ILE A 676 -1.17 -20.62 21.86
C ILE A 676 -0.16 -19.58 22.34
N GLU A 677 0.55 -19.89 23.44
CA GLU A 677 1.66 -19.06 23.91
C GLU A 677 2.77 -18.99 22.84
N GLY A 678 3.43 -17.85 22.73
CA GLY A 678 4.55 -17.67 21.79
C GLY A 678 4.17 -17.08 20.43
N ILE A 679 2.89 -17.04 20.00
CA ILE A 679 2.49 -16.42 18.74
C ILE A 679 2.85 -14.92 18.70
N LEU A 680 2.65 -14.22 19.79
CA LEU A 680 2.86 -12.77 19.90
C LEU A 680 4.30 -12.39 20.24
N THR A 681 5.01 -13.26 20.97
CA THR A 681 6.36 -12.98 21.48
C THR A 681 7.48 -13.31 20.48
N GLY A 682 7.14 -13.93 19.33
CA GLY A 682 8.14 -14.38 18.36
C GLY A 682 8.93 -15.56 18.93
N GLY A 683 8.21 -16.63 19.26
CA GLY A 683 8.72 -17.77 20.01
C GLY A 683 10.09 -18.27 19.57
N THR A 684 11.02 -18.04 20.43
CA THR A 684 12.29 -18.75 20.50
C THR A 684 12.07 -19.91 21.47
N GLU A 685 11.43 -20.97 21.02
CA GLU A 685 11.66 -22.31 21.58
C GLU A 685 11.47 -23.32 20.45
N GLU A 686 12.55 -24.03 20.15
CA GLU A 686 12.67 -25.21 19.30
C GLU A 686 12.37 -25.06 17.79
N GLY A 687 13.39 -24.62 17.02
CA GLY A 687 13.37 -24.83 15.57
C GLY A 687 14.06 -23.80 14.68
N SER A 688 14.81 -22.87 15.21
CA SER A 688 15.59 -21.91 14.40
C SER A 688 17.08 -22.00 14.73
N GLU A 689 17.65 -23.15 14.48
CA GLU A 689 19.07 -23.22 14.19
C GLU A 689 19.29 -22.74 12.75
N LEU A 690 19.28 -21.44 12.52
CA LEU A 690 19.92 -20.74 11.39
C LEU A 690 19.36 -19.30 11.31
N GLY A 691 19.95 -18.40 12.11
CA GLY A 691 19.77 -16.95 11.92
C GLY A 691 19.37 -16.19 13.20
N ASP A 692 20.34 -15.51 13.80
CA ASP A 692 20.25 -14.50 14.86
C ASP A 692 19.86 -14.97 16.28
N MET A 693 20.82 -15.55 16.96
CA MET A 693 20.85 -15.53 18.43
C MET A 693 21.51 -14.24 18.93
N GLU A 694 20.71 -13.24 19.29
CA GLU A 694 20.99 -12.43 20.45
C GLU A 694 20.36 -13.15 21.65
N SER A 695 21.15 -13.82 22.44
CA SER A 695 20.70 -14.27 23.76
C SER A 695 21.90 -14.52 24.70
N THR A 696 21.75 -13.99 25.83
CA THR A 696 22.33 -14.29 27.11
C THR A 696 22.32 -15.79 27.43
N GLY A 697 23.52 -16.36 27.69
CA GLY A 697 23.74 -17.49 28.63
C GLY A 697 23.83 -18.89 28.07
N GLY A 698 25.07 -19.39 27.86
CA GLY A 698 25.48 -20.74 28.15
C GLY A 698 25.30 -21.81 27.07
N GLU A 699 26.12 -21.73 26.04
CA GLU A 699 26.82 -22.86 25.40
C GLU A 699 27.86 -22.26 24.46
N SER A 700 29.13 -22.51 24.66
CA SER A 700 30.21 -21.97 23.82
C SER A 700 30.06 -22.53 22.40
N ASP A 701 30.18 -21.64 21.41
CA ASP A 701 30.23 -22.02 19.97
C ASP A 701 31.20 -23.20 19.78
N PRO A 702 30.82 -24.30 19.08
CA PRO A 702 31.72 -25.45 18.87
C PRO A 702 33.08 -25.11 18.31
N LEU A 703 33.23 -23.95 17.67
CA LEU A 703 34.48 -23.44 17.16
C LEU A 703 35.25 -22.49 18.11
N TYR A 704 34.69 -22.30 19.35
CA TYR A 704 35.30 -21.39 20.31
C TYR A 704 36.72 -21.81 20.69
N ASP A 705 36.94 -23.09 21.02
CA ASP A 705 38.26 -23.62 21.40
C ASP A 705 39.24 -23.52 20.27
N GLU A 706 38.81 -23.79 19.03
CA GLU A 706 39.68 -23.63 17.83
C GLU A 706 40.01 -22.14 17.59
N ALA A 707 39.08 -21.25 17.80
CA ALA A 707 39.28 -19.81 17.68
C ALA A 707 40.25 -19.31 18.77
N VAL A 708 40.13 -19.80 20.02
CA VAL A 708 41.07 -19.53 21.11
C VAL A 708 42.46 -20.02 20.75
N ALA A 709 42.62 -21.26 20.25
CA ALA A 709 43.91 -21.80 19.83
C ALA A 709 44.56 -20.95 18.72
N ILE A 710 43.81 -20.44 17.78
CA ILE A 710 44.25 -19.54 16.72
C ILE A 710 44.76 -18.21 17.29
N VAL A 711 43.99 -17.58 18.19
CA VAL A 711 44.34 -16.30 18.82
C VAL A 711 45.57 -16.45 19.69
N MET A 712 45.67 -17.54 20.45
CA MET A 712 46.85 -17.87 21.28
C MET A 712 48.12 -18.10 20.45
N LYS A 713 47.99 -18.86 19.36
CA LYS A 713 49.09 -19.17 18.44
C LYS A 713 49.58 -17.93 17.68
N THR A 714 48.69 -17.10 17.21
CA THR A 714 49.02 -15.91 16.40
C THR A 714 49.32 -14.68 17.25
N ARG A 715 49.01 -14.69 18.54
CA ARG A 715 49.06 -13.53 19.46
C ARG A 715 48.38 -12.29 18.92
N ARG A 716 47.37 -12.47 18.10
CA ARG A 716 46.57 -11.38 17.51
C ARG A 716 45.09 -11.67 17.66
N ALA A 717 44.42 -10.88 18.47
CA ALA A 717 42.99 -10.94 18.64
C ALA A 717 42.26 -10.12 17.54
N SER A 718 42.39 -10.61 16.30
CA SER A 718 41.83 -9.95 15.10
C SER A 718 40.67 -10.77 14.52
N ILE A 719 39.48 -10.16 14.42
CA ILE A 719 38.28 -10.75 13.79
C ILE A 719 38.61 -11.32 12.41
N SER A 720 39.35 -10.55 11.59
CA SER A 720 39.75 -10.96 10.25
C SER A 720 40.75 -12.15 10.22
N SER A 721 41.50 -12.37 11.28
CA SER A 721 42.41 -13.53 11.39
C SER A 721 41.59 -14.80 11.68
N VAL A 722 40.67 -14.74 12.65
CA VAL A 722 39.78 -15.85 13.01
C VAL A 722 38.84 -16.20 11.83
N GLN A 723 38.26 -15.20 11.18
CA GLN A 723 37.41 -15.37 9.99
C GLN A 723 38.11 -16.16 8.88
N ARG A 724 39.38 -15.79 8.55
CA ARG A 724 40.13 -16.43 7.46
C ARG A 724 40.59 -17.84 7.79
N GLN A 725 40.98 -18.09 9.02
CA GLN A 725 41.53 -19.39 9.40
C GLN A 725 40.40 -20.42 9.61
N LEU A 726 39.29 -20.03 10.22
CA LEU A 726 38.14 -20.90 10.42
C LEU A 726 37.18 -20.91 9.25
N ARG A 727 37.35 -20.03 8.23
CA ARG A 727 36.48 -19.86 7.06
C ARG A 727 35.02 -19.61 7.43
N ILE A 728 34.77 -18.81 8.46
CA ILE A 728 33.45 -18.44 8.98
C ILE A 728 33.08 -17.02 8.57
N GLY A 729 31.80 -16.67 8.75
CA GLY A 729 31.32 -15.31 8.50
C GLY A 729 31.88 -14.28 9.50
N TYR A 730 31.99 -13.01 9.09
CA TYR A 730 32.54 -11.92 9.91
C TYR A 730 31.84 -11.81 11.28
N ASN A 731 30.47 -11.88 11.29
CA ASN A 731 29.68 -11.74 12.53
C ASN A 731 29.93 -12.90 13.52
N ARG A 732 30.15 -14.10 13.02
CA ARG A 732 30.49 -15.27 13.88
C ARG A 732 31.90 -15.14 14.46
N ALA A 733 32.87 -14.69 13.65
CA ALA A 733 34.24 -14.41 14.13
C ALA A 733 34.27 -13.26 15.16
N ALA A 734 33.44 -12.24 14.97
CA ALA A 734 33.31 -11.12 15.90
C ALA A 734 32.79 -11.61 17.27
N ARG A 735 31.73 -12.44 17.27
CA ARG A 735 31.17 -13.04 18.51
C ARG A 735 32.19 -13.88 19.26
N LEU A 736 32.93 -14.73 18.57
CA LEU A 736 34.00 -15.55 19.19
C LEU A 736 35.04 -14.67 19.87
N ILE A 737 35.48 -13.56 19.26
CA ILE A 737 36.40 -12.60 19.87
C ILE A 737 35.79 -11.87 21.06
N GLU A 738 34.49 -11.52 21.03
CA GLU A 738 33.77 -10.88 22.12
C GLU A 738 33.58 -11.86 23.31
N GLU A 739 33.35 -13.14 23.05
CA GLU A 739 33.33 -14.18 24.09
C GLU A 739 34.70 -14.35 24.74
N MET A 740 35.79 -14.31 23.96
CA MET A 740 37.15 -14.30 24.52
C MET A 740 37.43 -13.05 25.36
N GLU A 741 36.85 -11.89 25.00
CA GLU A 741 36.96 -10.67 25.78
C GLU A 741 36.18 -10.80 27.10
N ARG A 742 34.97 -11.37 27.10
CA ARG A 742 34.20 -11.67 28.31
C ARG A 742 34.89 -12.72 29.20
N ALA A 743 35.54 -13.69 28.60
CA ALA A 743 36.34 -14.71 29.31
C ALA A 743 37.67 -14.17 29.82
N GLY A 744 38.04 -12.93 29.54
CA GLY A 744 39.28 -12.32 29.98
C GLY A 744 40.54 -12.81 29.23
N LEU A 745 40.41 -13.49 28.10
CA LEU A 745 41.51 -13.99 27.27
C LEU A 745 42.11 -12.89 26.40
N VAL A 746 41.30 -11.89 26.03
CA VAL A 746 41.72 -10.73 25.26
C VAL A 746 41.20 -9.43 25.90
N SER A 747 41.91 -8.32 25.69
CA SER A 747 41.53 -7.00 26.21
C SER A 747 40.32 -6.44 25.46
N SER A 748 39.64 -5.45 26.06
CA SER A 748 38.71 -4.60 25.37
C SER A 748 39.36 -3.87 24.19
N MET A 749 38.54 -3.49 23.19
CA MET A 749 39.04 -2.79 22.01
C MET A 749 39.66 -1.44 22.40
N GLN A 750 40.93 -1.26 22.11
CA GLN A 750 41.65 -0.02 22.33
C GLN A 750 41.30 1.04 21.29
N SER A 751 41.62 2.29 21.56
CA SER A 751 41.38 3.44 20.67
C SER A 751 42.02 3.32 19.28
N ASN A 752 43.01 2.44 19.11
CA ASN A 752 43.65 2.10 17.84
C ASN A 752 42.98 0.96 17.06
N GLY A 753 41.85 0.43 17.57
CA GLY A 753 41.11 -0.69 16.97
C GLY A 753 41.69 -2.09 17.22
N ASN A 754 42.75 -2.20 18.01
CA ASN A 754 43.38 -3.47 18.33
C ASN A 754 42.95 -3.99 19.71
N ARG A 755 43.01 -5.32 19.89
CA ARG A 755 42.84 -6.00 21.17
C ARG A 755 44.14 -6.75 21.51
N GLU A 756 44.55 -6.75 22.78
CA GLU A 756 45.70 -7.47 23.26
C GLU A 756 45.32 -8.83 23.85
N VAL A 757 46.14 -9.84 23.65
CA VAL A 757 45.95 -11.19 24.22
C VAL A 757 46.53 -11.21 25.63
N LEU A 758 45.62 -11.34 26.64
CA LEU A 758 45.95 -11.29 28.07
C LEU A 758 46.37 -12.66 28.62
N ALA A 759 46.07 -13.74 27.91
CA ALA A 759 46.39 -15.10 28.37
C ALA A 759 47.91 -15.39 28.38
N PRO A 760 48.44 -16.08 29.42
CA PRO A 760 49.88 -16.38 29.56
C PRO A 760 50.43 -17.25 28.38
N ASN A 761 51.70 -17.15 28.17
CA ASN A 761 52.39 -17.92 27.12
C ASN A 761 52.55 -19.36 27.59
N THR A 762 51.88 -20.33 27.01
CA THR A 762 52.00 -21.76 27.32
C THR A 762 53.14 -22.44 26.53
N ASN A 763 54.03 -21.70 25.89
CA ASN A 763 55.19 -22.25 25.21
C ASN A 763 56.48 -21.95 26.06
N GLN A 764 56.61 -22.63 27.16
CA GLN A 764 57.89 -22.97 27.81
C GLN A 764 57.69 -24.36 28.42
N ASP A 765 57.94 -25.37 27.60
CA ASP A 765 58.73 -26.54 27.92
C ASP A 765 58.93 -27.37 26.64
#